data_85e16bbf900a36c51b1a382df27ce21a
#
_entry.id   85e16bbf900a36c51b1a382df27ce21a
#
_cell.length_a   1.000
_cell.length_b   1.000
_cell.length_c   1.000
_cell.angle_alpha   90.00
_cell.angle_beta   90.00
_cell.angle_gamma   90.00
#
_symmetry.space_group_name_H-M   'P 1'
#
loop_
_entity.id
_entity.type
_entity.pdbx_description
1 polymer ?
#
loop_
_entity_poly.entity_id
_entity_poly.type
_entity_poly.pdbx_seq_one_letter_code
_entity_poly.pdbx_strand_id
1 'polypeptide(L)'
;MSGHPILPADPITLPLLPLRDVVVFPHMVIPLFVGRPKSIKALEAAMEAGRQIMLVAQKAAGKDEPKPEDMFEVGCVSSILQMLKLPDGTVKVLVEGLQRATTNSISEPGEHFVAEVTPIPPETDHKPEVEALRRAVTQQFDQYVKLNKKIPPEILTSIGGIDDPGRLADTIAAHLPLKLDAKQAVLDLSDVAKRLEKLLDLLEHEVDILQVEKRIRGRVKRQMEKSQREYYLNEQVKAIQKELGDGEEGADMEELEKKIVAAKMPKEARKKADAELKKLKLMSPMSAEATVVRNYIDTLVNLPWSKKTKIKHDLANASVVLNEDHYGLDKVKDRILEYLAVQQRVDKVKAPILCLVGPPGVGKTSLGQSVARATGRKFVRMALGGVRDEAEIRGHRRTYIGSMPGKVLQSLSKIGTRNPLFLLDEIDKLGMDFRGDPSSALLEVLDPEQNHTFGDHYVEVDFDLSDVMFVATSNSMNIPPALLDRMEVIRLAGYTEDEKVHIAQTYLLPKQRKNNGVLEQELDVAESAIRGVIRYYTREAGVRSLEREMSKICRKVVKGIQLKTYEGKVVVTEDNLNDFLGVRKYDFGRAEKKNQVGQVVGLAWTEVGGDLLTIEATAMPGKGQIIRTGSLGDVMKESVEAARTVVRSRARRLGIKDEVFEKRDVHVHVPDGATPKDGPSAGAAMTTALVSALTGIAVRADVAMTGEITLRGEVTAIGGLKEKLLAAHRGGIKTVMIPEDNVKDLQDIPENVKNQLEIVPVRWIDRVLEVALESMPVPLPDEEAPVAATKPDEKPVVAQVVPH
;
A
#
# COMPACT_ATOMS: atom_id res chain seq x y z
N MET A 1 34.86 -21.12 -31.76
CA MET A 1 35.59 -21.66 -30.60
C MET A 1 36.26 -20.51 -29.88
N SER A 2 35.57 -19.88 -28.96
CA SER A 2 36.11 -18.90 -28.02
C SER A 2 36.23 -19.58 -26.69
N GLY A 3 37.38 -20.25 -26.44
CA GLY A 3 37.68 -20.82 -25.12
C GLY A 3 37.90 -19.68 -24.14
N HIS A 4 36.99 -19.49 -23.19
CA HIS A 4 37.25 -18.62 -22.05
C HIS A 4 38.44 -19.20 -21.25
N PRO A 5 39.39 -18.36 -20.75
CA PRO A 5 40.47 -18.84 -19.94
C PRO A 5 39.92 -19.46 -18.66
N ILE A 6 40.26 -20.73 -18.41
CA ILE A 6 39.96 -21.42 -17.15
C ILE A 6 40.71 -20.68 -16.06
N LEU A 7 39.97 -20.23 -15.03
CA LEU A 7 40.56 -19.55 -13.87
C LEU A 7 41.40 -20.58 -13.07
N PRO A 8 42.60 -20.15 -12.55
CA PRO A 8 43.40 -21.02 -11.72
C PRO A 8 42.63 -21.44 -10.47
N ALA A 9 42.99 -22.57 -9.89
CA ALA A 9 42.39 -23.07 -8.64
C ALA A 9 42.86 -22.33 -7.39
N ASP A 10 43.69 -21.30 -7.53
CA ASP A 10 44.12 -20.45 -6.41
C ASP A 10 43.00 -19.51 -5.97
N PRO A 11 42.90 -19.17 -4.68
CA PRO A 11 41.92 -18.22 -4.17
C PRO A 11 42.07 -16.83 -4.87
N ILE A 12 40.97 -16.30 -5.33
CA ILE A 12 40.91 -14.98 -5.96
C ILE A 12 39.88 -14.12 -5.22
N THR A 13 40.14 -12.83 -5.17
CA THR A 13 39.24 -11.87 -4.52
C THR A 13 38.44 -11.15 -5.56
N LEU A 14 37.09 -11.24 -5.47
CA LEU A 14 36.17 -10.64 -6.43
C LEU A 14 35.06 -9.85 -5.73
N PRO A 15 34.55 -8.77 -6.34
CA PRO A 15 33.28 -8.19 -5.91
C PRO A 15 32.16 -9.24 -5.97
N LEU A 16 31.27 -9.22 -4.98
CA LEU A 16 30.20 -10.19 -4.86
C LEU A 16 28.83 -9.52 -5.03
N LEU A 17 27.97 -10.13 -5.87
CA LEU A 17 26.60 -9.71 -6.12
C LEU A 17 25.63 -10.78 -5.61
N PRO A 18 24.85 -10.52 -4.55
CA PRO A 18 23.82 -11.43 -4.08
C PRO A 18 22.57 -11.37 -4.96
N LEU A 19 22.12 -12.53 -5.45
CA LEU A 19 20.94 -12.70 -6.30
C LEU A 19 19.75 -13.19 -5.47
N ARG A 20 18.56 -12.61 -5.67
CA ARG A 20 17.36 -12.94 -4.88
C ARG A 20 16.70 -14.27 -5.24
N ASP A 21 16.50 -14.49 -6.53
CA ASP A 21 15.60 -15.52 -7.10
C ASP A 21 16.20 -16.26 -8.30
N VAL A 22 17.47 -16.04 -8.55
CA VAL A 22 18.17 -16.60 -9.72
C VAL A 22 19.45 -17.28 -9.28
N VAL A 23 19.68 -18.49 -9.83
CA VAL A 23 20.95 -19.20 -9.79
C VAL A 23 21.59 -19.10 -11.17
N VAL A 24 22.82 -18.62 -11.24
CA VAL A 24 23.57 -18.49 -12.49
C VAL A 24 24.52 -19.69 -12.65
N PHE A 25 24.38 -20.36 -13.78
CA PHE A 25 25.23 -21.51 -14.13
C PHE A 25 26.37 -21.07 -15.07
N PRO A 26 27.49 -21.79 -15.14
CA PRO A 26 28.51 -21.60 -16.17
C PRO A 26 27.90 -21.62 -17.57
N HIS A 27 28.42 -20.76 -18.47
CA HIS A 27 27.95 -20.57 -19.85
C HIS A 27 26.52 -20.02 -20.01
N MET A 28 25.86 -19.65 -18.90
CA MET A 28 24.55 -18.99 -18.94
C MET A 28 24.72 -17.49 -19.17
N VAL A 29 24.03 -16.94 -20.17
CA VAL A 29 23.96 -15.51 -20.42
C VAL A 29 22.58 -14.99 -19.93
N ILE A 30 22.57 -14.09 -18.97
CA ILE A 30 21.33 -13.61 -18.37
C ILE A 30 21.37 -12.11 -18.11
N PRO A 31 20.28 -11.37 -18.43
CA PRO A 31 20.11 -10.01 -17.97
C PRO A 31 19.62 -9.97 -16.52
N LEU A 32 20.29 -9.21 -15.67
CA LEU A 32 19.91 -8.97 -14.28
C LEU A 32 19.53 -7.51 -14.09
N PHE A 33 18.54 -7.27 -13.25
CA PHE A 33 18.12 -5.91 -12.84
C PHE A 33 18.55 -5.69 -11.39
N VAL A 34 19.43 -4.75 -11.18
CA VAL A 34 20.08 -4.50 -9.88
C VAL A 34 19.69 -3.10 -9.39
N GLY A 35 18.97 -3.05 -8.26
CA GLY A 35 18.51 -1.79 -7.67
C GLY A 35 19.12 -1.50 -6.29
N ARG A 36 19.80 -2.47 -5.64
CA ARG A 36 20.41 -2.25 -4.32
C ARG A 36 21.67 -1.44 -4.42
N PRO A 37 21.87 -0.37 -3.61
CA PRO A 37 23.07 0.47 -3.67
C PRO A 37 24.37 -0.32 -3.54
N LYS A 38 24.47 -1.24 -2.57
CA LYS A 38 25.65 -2.11 -2.38
C LYS A 38 25.95 -2.99 -3.59
N SER A 39 24.89 -3.50 -4.23
CA SER A 39 25.01 -4.34 -5.43
C SER A 39 25.44 -3.54 -6.66
N ILE A 40 24.99 -2.30 -6.79
CA ILE A 40 25.42 -1.39 -7.85
C ILE A 40 26.89 -1.05 -7.69
N LYS A 41 27.34 -0.78 -6.46
CA LYS A 41 28.75 -0.53 -6.15
C LYS A 41 29.66 -1.74 -6.44
N ALA A 42 29.17 -2.96 -6.16
CA ALA A 42 29.89 -4.19 -6.54
C ALA A 42 30.07 -4.33 -8.07
N LEU A 43 29.04 -3.97 -8.85
CA LEU A 43 29.12 -3.95 -10.31
C LEU A 43 30.11 -2.89 -10.84
N GLU A 44 30.09 -1.70 -10.25
CA GLU A 44 31.03 -0.63 -10.61
C GLU A 44 32.47 -1.04 -10.32
N ALA A 45 32.74 -1.59 -9.13
CA ALA A 45 34.04 -2.12 -8.75
C ALA A 45 34.49 -3.28 -9.68
N ALA A 46 33.59 -4.17 -10.06
CA ALA A 46 33.88 -5.25 -10.99
C ALA A 46 34.22 -4.72 -12.40
N MET A 47 33.55 -3.66 -12.87
CA MET A 47 33.87 -3.04 -14.15
C MET A 47 35.26 -2.42 -14.21
N GLU A 48 35.75 -1.88 -13.10
CA GLU A 48 37.12 -1.34 -12.96
C GLU A 48 38.18 -2.42 -12.80
N ALA A 49 37.83 -3.55 -12.16
CA ALA A 49 38.75 -4.64 -11.81
C ALA A 49 38.72 -5.84 -12.80
N GLY A 50 38.53 -5.60 -14.10
CA GLY A 50 38.62 -6.67 -15.14
C GLY A 50 37.29 -7.34 -15.47
N ARG A 51 36.14 -6.77 -15.09
CA ARG A 51 34.76 -7.20 -15.43
C ARG A 51 34.37 -8.56 -14.88
N GLN A 52 35.09 -9.09 -13.92
CA GLN A 52 34.72 -10.34 -13.24
C GLN A 52 34.00 -10.04 -11.94
N ILE A 53 32.97 -10.82 -11.66
CA ILE A 53 32.13 -10.68 -10.47
C ILE A 53 31.68 -12.06 -9.98
N MET A 54 31.63 -12.25 -8.68
CA MET A 54 31.04 -13.46 -8.08
C MET A 54 29.54 -13.28 -7.90
N LEU A 55 28.76 -14.20 -8.50
CA LEU A 55 27.31 -14.25 -8.37
C LEU A 55 26.90 -15.38 -7.44
N VAL A 56 26.18 -15.06 -6.39
CA VAL A 56 25.72 -16.03 -5.38
C VAL A 56 24.24 -15.84 -5.10
N ALA A 57 23.46 -16.91 -5.05
CA ALA A 57 22.05 -16.84 -4.70
C ALA A 57 21.83 -16.66 -3.19
N GLN A 58 20.75 -16.00 -2.81
CA GLN A 58 20.33 -15.88 -1.42
C GLN A 58 19.49 -17.09 -1.01
N LYS A 59 19.65 -17.59 0.23
CA LYS A 59 18.84 -18.68 0.80
C LYS A 59 17.37 -18.28 0.99
N ALA A 60 17.10 -16.98 1.17
CA ALA A 60 15.74 -16.43 1.33
C ALA A 60 15.55 -15.19 0.47
N ALA A 61 14.67 -15.24 -0.51
CA ALA A 61 14.40 -14.14 -1.45
C ALA A 61 13.79 -12.89 -0.79
N GLY A 62 13.18 -13.02 0.39
CA GLY A 62 12.49 -11.93 1.09
C GLY A 62 13.39 -10.97 1.88
N LYS A 63 14.69 -11.21 1.98
CA LYS A 63 15.63 -10.33 2.69
C LYS A 63 16.18 -9.27 1.75
N ASP A 64 15.89 -8.01 2.05
CA ASP A 64 16.39 -6.88 1.25
C ASP A 64 17.90 -6.61 1.50
N GLU A 65 18.37 -6.76 2.72
CA GLU A 65 19.79 -6.67 3.09
C GLU A 65 20.29 -8.03 3.56
N PRO A 66 20.83 -8.87 2.65
CA PRO A 66 21.37 -10.16 3.03
C PRO A 66 22.70 -9.99 3.77
N LYS A 67 22.88 -10.81 4.80
CA LYS A 67 24.16 -11.00 5.47
C LYS A 67 24.95 -12.13 4.81
N PRO A 68 26.25 -12.28 5.05
CA PRO A 68 27.04 -13.39 4.52
C PRO A 68 26.44 -14.78 4.77
N GLU A 69 25.85 -15.02 5.93
CA GLU A 69 25.16 -16.25 6.32
C GLU A 69 23.88 -16.56 5.54
N ASP A 70 23.29 -15.54 4.93
CA ASP A 70 22.06 -15.67 4.10
C ASP A 70 22.35 -16.05 2.65
N MET A 71 23.61 -16.22 2.28
CA MET A 71 24.04 -16.58 0.92
C MET A 71 24.46 -18.05 0.88
N PHE A 72 24.34 -18.66 -0.30
CA PHE A 72 24.86 -20.00 -0.53
C PHE A 72 26.40 -19.96 -0.65
N GLU A 73 27.06 -21.07 -0.36
CA GLU A 73 28.52 -21.16 -0.38
C GLU A 73 29.07 -21.30 -1.80
N VAL A 74 28.34 -21.96 -2.68
CA VAL A 74 28.75 -22.12 -4.07
C VAL A 74 27.99 -21.13 -4.96
N GLY A 75 28.73 -20.47 -5.82
CA GLY A 75 28.21 -19.54 -6.82
C GLY A 75 28.92 -19.69 -8.17
N CYS A 76 28.78 -18.69 -8.99
CA CYS A 76 29.39 -18.66 -10.33
C CYS A 76 30.21 -17.37 -10.51
N VAL A 77 31.51 -17.51 -10.78
CA VAL A 77 32.30 -16.40 -11.29
C VAL A 77 31.79 -16.07 -12.69
N SER A 78 31.46 -14.83 -12.91
CA SER A 78 30.80 -14.37 -14.13
C SER A 78 31.50 -13.16 -14.71
N SER A 79 31.39 -12.96 -16.01
CA SER A 79 31.88 -11.79 -16.73
C SER A 79 30.74 -10.83 -17.03
N ILE A 80 30.96 -9.55 -16.82
CA ILE A 80 30.01 -8.50 -17.20
C ILE A 80 30.21 -8.17 -18.68
N LEU A 81 29.23 -8.54 -19.50
CA LEU A 81 29.22 -8.26 -20.93
C LEU A 81 28.79 -6.83 -21.23
N GLN A 82 27.74 -6.36 -20.58
CA GLN A 82 27.16 -5.04 -20.79
C GLN A 82 26.48 -4.55 -19.53
N MET A 83 26.62 -3.27 -19.22
CA MET A 83 25.96 -2.60 -18.10
C MET A 83 25.29 -1.32 -18.62
N LEU A 84 24.01 -1.13 -18.26
CA LEU A 84 23.19 0.02 -18.62
C LEU A 84 22.50 0.58 -17.38
N LYS A 85 22.76 1.84 -17.07
CA LYS A 85 22.04 2.56 -16.00
C LYS A 85 20.70 3.05 -16.54
N LEU A 86 19.62 2.74 -15.83
CA LEU A 86 18.26 3.15 -16.18
C LEU A 86 17.89 4.47 -15.47
N PRO A 87 16.89 5.22 -15.99
CA PRO A 87 16.51 6.51 -15.42
C PRO A 87 15.93 6.44 -13.99
N ASP A 88 15.44 5.26 -13.57
CA ASP A 88 14.91 4.98 -12.22
C ASP A 88 16.00 4.66 -11.18
N GLY A 89 17.27 4.75 -11.55
CA GLY A 89 18.42 4.43 -10.70
C GLY A 89 18.76 2.95 -10.65
N THR A 90 17.99 2.05 -11.28
CA THR A 90 18.37 0.64 -11.41
C THR A 90 19.43 0.43 -12.50
N VAL A 91 20.18 -0.65 -12.37
CA VAL A 91 21.20 -1.03 -13.36
C VAL A 91 20.79 -2.34 -14.02
N LYS A 92 20.62 -2.33 -15.33
CA LYS A 92 20.48 -3.54 -16.13
C LYS A 92 21.86 -4.01 -16.52
N VAL A 93 22.24 -5.20 -16.09
CA VAL A 93 23.54 -5.82 -16.42
C VAL A 93 23.33 -7.14 -17.14
N LEU A 94 24.06 -7.35 -18.21
CA LEU A 94 24.13 -8.63 -18.91
C LEU A 94 25.38 -9.34 -18.44
N VAL A 95 25.22 -10.51 -17.85
CA VAL A 95 26.32 -11.32 -17.32
C VAL A 95 26.40 -12.67 -18.00
N GLU A 96 27.61 -13.19 -18.12
CA GLU A 96 27.89 -14.54 -18.59
C GLU A 96 28.61 -15.33 -17.50
N GLY A 97 28.03 -16.47 -17.09
CA GLY A 97 28.68 -17.36 -16.13
C GLY A 97 29.91 -18.00 -16.74
N LEU A 98 31.03 -17.95 -16.05
CA LEU A 98 32.29 -18.51 -16.49
C LEU A 98 32.57 -19.86 -15.85
N GLN A 99 32.68 -19.89 -14.52
CA GLN A 99 33.13 -21.06 -13.76
C GLN A 99 32.49 -21.07 -12.37
N ARG A 100 32.19 -22.25 -11.85
CA ARG A 100 31.78 -22.44 -10.45
C ARG A 100 32.90 -22.04 -9.52
N ALA A 101 32.55 -21.50 -8.38
CA ALA A 101 33.50 -21.21 -7.33
C ALA A 101 32.87 -21.38 -5.95
N THR A 102 33.66 -21.82 -4.99
CA THR A 102 33.30 -21.84 -3.59
C THR A 102 33.70 -20.55 -2.94
N THR A 103 32.84 -19.97 -2.16
CA THR A 103 33.11 -18.76 -1.39
C THR A 103 33.76 -19.14 -0.06
N ASN A 104 35.04 -18.77 0.15
CA ASN A 104 35.81 -19.06 1.37
C ASN A 104 35.44 -18.06 2.47
N SER A 105 35.35 -16.77 2.12
CA SER A 105 34.98 -15.72 3.03
C SER A 105 34.28 -14.58 2.31
N ILE A 106 33.35 -13.93 2.99
CA ILE A 106 32.67 -12.72 2.50
C ILE A 106 32.96 -11.59 3.48
N SER A 107 33.49 -10.50 2.97
CA SER A 107 33.80 -9.30 3.74
C SER A 107 33.12 -8.07 3.12
N GLU A 108 33.00 -7.02 3.91
CA GLU A 108 32.43 -5.74 3.47
C GLU A 108 33.46 -4.63 3.82
N PRO A 109 34.60 -4.55 3.09
CA PRO A 109 35.67 -3.58 3.39
C PRO A 109 35.26 -2.12 3.02
N GLY A 110 34.15 -1.92 2.39
CA GLY A 110 33.65 -0.61 1.94
C GLY A 110 32.15 -0.62 1.71
N GLU A 111 31.70 -0.06 0.60
CA GLU A 111 30.28 0.08 0.27
C GLU A 111 29.67 -1.13 -0.48
N HIS A 112 30.40 -2.24 -0.65
CA HIS A 112 29.94 -3.44 -1.34
C HIS A 112 30.55 -4.71 -0.75
N PHE A 113 29.96 -5.86 -1.06
CA PHE A 113 30.49 -7.16 -0.69
C PHE A 113 31.67 -7.56 -1.56
N VAL A 114 32.69 -8.11 -0.93
CA VAL A 114 33.86 -8.70 -1.55
C VAL A 114 34.01 -10.12 -1.03
N ALA A 115 34.20 -11.06 -1.93
CA ALA A 115 34.38 -12.47 -1.58
C ALA A 115 35.77 -12.96 -1.99
N GLU A 116 36.38 -13.71 -1.13
CA GLU A 116 37.50 -14.57 -1.49
C GLU A 116 36.92 -15.91 -1.96
N VAL A 117 37.18 -16.24 -3.20
CA VAL A 117 36.56 -17.41 -3.84
C VAL A 117 37.60 -18.33 -4.43
N THR A 118 37.37 -19.64 -4.33
CA THR A 118 38.20 -20.65 -4.98
C THR A 118 37.45 -21.21 -6.20
N PRO A 119 37.90 -20.96 -7.41
CA PRO A 119 37.32 -21.53 -8.61
C PRO A 119 37.41 -23.06 -8.61
N ILE A 120 36.32 -23.73 -8.96
CA ILE A 120 36.26 -25.19 -9.07
C ILE A 120 36.64 -25.55 -10.50
N PRO A 121 37.74 -26.27 -10.71
CA PRO A 121 38.16 -26.64 -12.07
C PRO A 121 37.13 -27.56 -12.73
N PRO A 122 36.87 -27.43 -14.04
CA PRO A 122 35.99 -28.34 -14.76
C PRO A 122 36.61 -29.75 -14.80
N GLU A 123 35.78 -30.73 -14.60
CA GLU A 123 36.18 -32.14 -14.70
C GLU A 123 36.31 -32.51 -16.18
N THR A 124 37.51 -32.95 -16.61
CA THR A 124 37.82 -33.24 -18.03
C THR A 124 37.87 -34.69 -18.35
N ASP A 125 37.94 -35.58 -17.35
CA ASP A 125 38.06 -37.02 -17.54
C ASP A 125 36.70 -37.73 -17.35
N HIS A 126 36.03 -38.00 -18.45
CA HIS A 126 34.69 -38.56 -18.41
C HIS A 126 34.71 -40.09 -18.53
N LYS A 127 34.26 -40.74 -17.46
CA LYS A 127 34.03 -42.21 -17.43
C LYS A 127 32.88 -42.60 -18.38
N PRO A 128 32.86 -43.85 -18.89
CA PRO A 128 31.74 -44.35 -19.74
C PRO A 128 30.35 -44.17 -19.13
N GLU A 129 30.26 -44.12 -17.78
CA GLU A 129 29.05 -43.91 -17.01
C GLU A 129 28.49 -42.50 -17.23
N VAL A 130 29.36 -41.46 -17.28
CA VAL A 130 28.98 -40.06 -17.55
C VAL A 130 28.35 -39.91 -18.93
N GLU A 131 28.89 -40.64 -19.93
CA GLU A 131 28.34 -40.62 -21.29
C GLU A 131 26.96 -41.32 -21.35
N ALA A 132 26.73 -42.38 -20.59
CA ALA A 132 25.41 -43.00 -20.46
C ALA A 132 24.39 -42.05 -19.80
N LEU A 133 24.78 -41.39 -18.71
CA LEU A 133 23.95 -40.39 -18.05
C LEU A 133 23.65 -39.19 -18.93
N ARG A 134 24.65 -38.69 -19.70
CA ARG A 134 24.47 -37.64 -20.68
C ARG A 134 23.36 -37.97 -21.68
N ARG A 135 23.38 -39.18 -22.23
CA ARG A 135 22.34 -39.65 -23.18
C ARG A 135 20.97 -39.75 -22.49
N ALA A 136 20.91 -40.30 -21.30
CA ALA A 136 19.67 -40.42 -20.54
C ALA A 136 19.05 -39.06 -20.24
N VAL A 137 19.83 -38.11 -19.75
CA VAL A 137 19.38 -36.74 -19.46
C VAL A 137 18.91 -36.03 -20.73
N THR A 138 19.63 -36.17 -21.86
CA THR A 138 19.23 -35.57 -23.13
C THR A 138 17.90 -36.15 -23.63
N GLN A 139 17.74 -37.47 -23.54
CA GLN A 139 16.47 -38.13 -23.91
C GLN A 139 15.31 -37.69 -23.02
N GLN A 140 15.53 -37.60 -21.73
CA GLN A 140 14.50 -37.16 -20.77
C GLN A 140 14.14 -35.71 -20.98
N PHE A 141 15.11 -34.85 -21.27
CA PHE A 141 14.88 -33.45 -21.61
C PHE A 141 14.10 -33.27 -22.93
N ASP A 142 14.39 -34.08 -23.96
CA ASP A 142 13.60 -34.12 -25.20
C ASP A 142 12.15 -34.46 -24.93
N GLN A 143 11.90 -35.47 -24.04
CA GLN A 143 10.56 -35.81 -23.61
C GLN A 143 9.88 -34.69 -22.85
N TYR A 144 10.61 -34.01 -21.97
CA TYR A 144 10.11 -32.87 -21.20
C TYR A 144 9.70 -31.68 -22.13
N VAL A 145 10.53 -31.32 -23.10
CA VAL A 145 10.24 -30.24 -24.08
C VAL A 145 9.00 -30.60 -24.92
N LYS A 146 8.86 -31.86 -25.36
CA LYS A 146 7.67 -32.31 -26.11
C LYS A 146 6.37 -32.21 -25.31
N LEU A 147 6.44 -32.34 -23.99
CA LEU A 147 5.28 -32.21 -23.09
C LEU A 147 5.02 -30.74 -22.67
N ASN A 148 6.05 -29.94 -22.54
CA ASN A 148 5.99 -28.57 -22.07
C ASN A 148 5.99 -27.57 -23.25
N LYS A 149 4.82 -27.12 -23.67
CA LYS A 149 4.64 -26.15 -24.77
C LYS A 149 5.22 -24.76 -24.52
N LYS A 150 5.73 -24.47 -23.33
CA LYS A 150 6.31 -23.15 -22.98
C LYS A 150 7.78 -23.03 -23.41
N ILE A 151 8.45 -24.12 -23.69
CA ILE A 151 9.86 -24.15 -24.12
C ILE A 151 9.93 -24.26 -25.65
N PRO A 152 10.62 -23.33 -26.32
CA PRO A 152 10.80 -23.39 -27.77
C PRO A 152 11.56 -24.67 -28.21
N PRO A 153 11.12 -25.39 -29.26
CA PRO A 153 11.80 -26.62 -29.72
C PRO A 153 13.25 -26.39 -30.21
N GLU A 154 13.59 -25.14 -30.56
CA GLU A 154 14.94 -24.77 -31.01
C GLU A 154 16.02 -25.01 -29.95
N ILE A 155 15.62 -25.04 -28.66
CA ILE A 155 16.54 -25.35 -27.54
C ILE A 155 17.12 -26.78 -27.67
N LEU A 156 16.35 -27.73 -28.20
CA LEU A 156 16.83 -29.10 -28.44
C LEU A 156 17.99 -29.13 -29.43
N THR A 157 17.94 -28.30 -30.44
CA THR A 157 19.02 -28.21 -31.44
C THR A 157 20.30 -27.62 -30.82
N SER A 158 20.14 -26.61 -29.96
CA SER A 158 21.28 -25.99 -29.26
C SER A 158 21.93 -26.93 -28.26
N ILE A 159 21.13 -27.73 -27.54
CA ILE A 159 21.61 -28.71 -26.56
C ILE A 159 22.23 -29.91 -27.24
N GLY A 160 21.67 -30.38 -28.38
CA GLY A 160 22.22 -31.48 -29.18
C GLY A 160 23.64 -31.26 -29.76
N GLY A 161 24.08 -29.99 -29.81
CA GLY A 161 25.43 -29.62 -30.24
C GLY A 161 26.45 -29.47 -29.09
N ILE A 162 26.08 -29.78 -27.82
CA ILE A 162 26.97 -29.67 -26.67
C ILE A 162 27.58 -31.04 -26.36
N ASP A 163 28.89 -31.20 -26.65
CA ASP A 163 29.60 -32.46 -26.39
C ASP A 163 30.06 -32.60 -24.94
N ASP A 164 30.36 -31.51 -24.27
CA ASP A 164 30.79 -31.53 -22.85
C ASP A 164 29.62 -31.84 -21.90
N PRO A 165 29.69 -32.94 -21.12
CA PRO A 165 28.61 -33.35 -20.23
C PRO A 165 28.30 -32.36 -19.10
N GLY A 166 29.33 -31.67 -18.59
CA GLY A 166 29.19 -30.68 -17.54
C GLY A 166 28.43 -29.44 -18.05
N ARG A 167 28.82 -28.93 -19.20
CA ARG A 167 28.15 -27.83 -19.89
C ARG A 167 26.71 -28.19 -20.31
N LEU A 168 26.50 -29.41 -20.76
CA LEU A 168 25.15 -29.89 -21.06
C LEU A 168 24.24 -29.85 -19.83
N ALA A 169 24.71 -30.37 -18.71
CA ALA A 169 23.94 -30.37 -17.45
C ALA A 169 23.59 -28.96 -17.02
N ASP A 170 24.52 -28.04 -17.07
CA ASP A 170 24.33 -26.63 -16.69
C ASP A 170 23.33 -25.92 -17.60
N THR A 171 23.43 -26.16 -18.90
CA THR A 171 22.51 -25.59 -19.88
C THR A 171 21.08 -26.10 -19.67
N ILE A 172 20.90 -27.39 -19.43
CA ILE A 172 19.57 -27.94 -19.15
C ILE A 172 19.01 -27.39 -17.83
N ALA A 173 19.80 -27.34 -16.75
CA ALA A 173 19.39 -26.80 -15.44
C ALA A 173 18.96 -25.33 -15.53
N ALA A 174 19.63 -24.53 -16.37
CA ALA A 174 19.26 -23.15 -16.60
C ALA A 174 17.85 -22.99 -17.21
N HIS A 175 17.47 -23.90 -18.12
CA HIS A 175 16.18 -23.84 -18.82
C HIS A 175 15.01 -24.50 -18.08
N LEU A 176 15.26 -25.28 -17.03
CA LEU A 176 14.21 -25.89 -16.23
C LEU A 176 13.57 -24.88 -15.27
N PRO A 177 12.25 -24.84 -15.13
CA PRO A 177 11.53 -23.96 -14.19
C PRO A 177 11.55 -24.53 -12.76
N LEU A 178 12.73 -24.90 -12.28
CA LEU A 178 12.92 -25.44 -10.93
C LEU A 178 12.89 -24.32 -9.87
N LYS A 179 12.55 -24.69 -8.65
CA LYS A 179 12.70 -23.83 -7.48
C LYS A 179 14.18 -23.50 -7.24
N LEU A 180 14.44 -22.37 -6.60
CA LEU A 180 15.79 -21.87 -6.35
C LEU A 180 16.67 -22.93 -5.65
N ASP A 181 16.17 -23.56 -4.59
CA ASP A 181 16.91 -24.61 -3.84
C ASP A 181 17.29 -25.80 -4.70
N ALA A 182 16.42 -26.21 -5.62
CA ALA A 182 16.70 -27.31 -6.54
C ALA A 182 17.76 -26.92 -7.60
N LYS A 183 17.72 -25.70 -8.11
CA LYS A 183 18.77 -25.16 -8.99
C LYS A 183 20.10 -25.03 -8.27
N GLN A 184 20.09 -24.52 -7.05
CA GLN A 184 21.30 -24.41 -6.23
C GLN A 184 21.92 -25.80 -5.94
N ALA A 185 21.10 -26.79 -5.61
CA ALA A 185 21.57 -28.15 -5.40
C ALA A 185 22.26 -28.75 -6.63
N VAL A 186 21.86 -28.39 -7.84
CA VAL A 186 22.57 -28.78 -9.07
C VAL A 186 23.87 -27.98 -9.24
N LEU A 187 23.90 -26.69 -8.86
CA LEU A 187 25.10 -25.86 -8.93
C LEU A 187 26.15 -26.34 -7.92
N ASP A 188 25.76 -26.77 -6.73
CA ASP A 188 26.64 -27.20 -5.64
C ASP A 188 27.43 -28.49 -6.00
N LEU A 189 26.91 -29.30 -6.92
CA LEU A 189 27.55 -30.55 -7.33
C LEU A 189 28.71 -30.27 -8.29
N SER A 190 29.94 -30.44 -7.82
CA SER A 190 31.17 -30.33 -8.62
C SER A 190 31.35 -31.55 -9.56
N ASP A 191 31.04 -32.74 -9.06
CA ASP A 191 31.11 -34.03 -9.79
C ASP A 191 30.04 -34.07 -10.89
N VAL A 192 30.47 -34.25 -12.14
CA VAL A 192 29.60 -34.23 -13.32
C VAL A 192 28.61 -35.41 -13.33
N ALA A 193 29.03 -36.61 -12.86
CA ALA A 193 28.15 -37.76 -12.82
C ALA A 193 26.98 -37.53 -11.87
N LYS A 194 27.28 -37.09 -10.62
CA LYS A 194 26.24 -36.78 -9.61
C LYS A 194 25.32 -35.64 -10.05
N ARG A 195 25.86 -34.68 -10.80
CA ARG A 195 25.08 -33.57 -11.33
C ARG A 195 24.08 -34.05 -12.40
N LEU A 196 24.52 -34.93 -13.30
CA LEU A 196 23.65 -35.54 -14.31
C LEU A 196 22.60 -36.44 -13.68
N GLU A 197 22.97 -37.25 -12.67
CA GLU A 197 22.03 -38.07 -11.90
C GLU A 197 20.95 -37.19 -11.23
N LYS A 198 21.37 -36.13 -10.53
CA LYS A 198 20.44 -35.20 -9.88
C LYS A 198 19.51 -34.52 -10.87
N LEU A 199 20.03 -34.15 -12.02
CA LEU A 199 19.26 -33.54 -13.08
C LEU A 199 18.27 -34.54 -13.73
N LEU A 200 18.67 -35.80 -13.87
CA LEU A 200 17.79 -36.84 -14.35
C LEU A 200 16.59 -37.06 -13.40
N ASP A 201 16.86 -37.17 -12.11
CA ASP A 201 15.82 -37.27 -11.05
C ASP A 201 14.82 -36.10 -11.11
N LEU A 202 15.33 -34.86 -11.24
CA LEU A 202 14.49 -33.67 -11.36
C LEU A 202 13.67 -33.65 -12.66
N LEU A 203 14.24 -34.09 -13.77
CA LEU A 203 13.55 -34.20 -15.05
C LEU A 203 12.47 -35.25 -15.05
N GLU A 204 12.75 -36.45 -14.47
CA GLU A 204 11.75 -37.52 -14.31
C GLU A 204 10.54 -37.01 -13.53
N HIS A 205 10.78 -36.35 -12.39
CA HIS A 205 9.71 -35.78 -11.59
C HIS A 205 8.87 -34.75 -12.35
N GLU A 206 9.49 -33.80 -13.07
CA GLU A 206 8.80 -32.81 -13.88
C GLU A 206 8.01 -33.44 -15.05
N VAL A 207 8.55 -34.46 -15.71
CA VAL A 207 7.87 -35.21 -16.78
C VAL A 207 6.65 -35.94 -16.23
N ASP A 208 6.75 -36.56 -15.05
CA ASP A 208 5.63 -37.21 -14.40
C ASP A 208 4.49 -36.25 -14.08
N ILE A 209 4.82 -35.06 -13.53
CA ILE A 209 3.85 -34.01 -13.28
C ILE A 209 3.13 -33.61 -14.56
N LEU A 210 3.86 -33.37 -15.64
CA LEU A 210 3.28 -32.94 -16.93
C LEU A 210 2.41 -34.08 -17.56
N GLN A 211 2.79 -35.35 -17.36
CA GLN A 211 1.98 -36.47 -17.79
C GLN A 211 0.67 -36.58 -17.01
N VAL A 212 0.72 -36.36 -15.69
CA VAL A 212 -0.48 -36.32 -14.83
C VAL A 212 -1.38 -35.18 -15.25
N GLU A 213 -0.82 -33.97 -15.47
CA GLU A 213 -1.59 -32.82 -15.99
C GLU A 213 -2.26 -33.15 -17.33
N LYS A 214 -1.53 -33.72 -18.27
CA LYS A 214 -2.07 -34.14 -19.57
C LYS A 214 -3.20 -35.18 -19.42
N ARG A 215 -3.05 -36.13 -18.47
CA ARG A 215 -4.07 -37.14 -18.16
C ARG A 215 -5.32 -36.51 -17.55
N ILE A 216 -5.14 -35.55 -16.63
CA ILE A 216 -6.25 -34.79 -16.03
C ILE A 216 -6.97 -34.00 -17.10
N ARG A 217 -6.26 -33.23 -17.94
CA ARG A 217 -6.85 -32.47 -19.06
C ARG A 217 -7.58 -33.37 -20.04
N GLY A 218 -7.01 -34.54 -20.34
CA GLY A 218 -7.65 -35.54 -21.19
C GLY A 218 -8.90 -36.19 -20.55
N ARG A 219 -8.93 -36.31 -19.22
CA ARG A 219 -10.12 -36.77 -18.47
C ARG A 219 -11.20 -35.70 -18.46
N VAL A 220 -10.85 -34.48 -18.18
CA VAL A 220 -11.77 -33.31 -18.22
C VAL A 220 -12.36 -33.14 -19.62
N LYS A 221 -11.50 -33.21 -20.66
CA LYS A 221 -11.95 -33.16 -22.06
C LYS A 221 -12.94 -34.28 -22.41
N ARG A 222 -12.63 -35.53 -22.02
CA ARG A 222 -13.53 -36.68 -22.23
C ARG A 222 -14.84 -36.54 -21.43
N GLN A 223 -14.77 -35.96 -20.24
CA GLN A 223 -15.97 -35.72 -19.44
C GLN A 223 -16.84 -34.59 -20.06
N MET A 224 -16.22 -33.55 -20.61
CA MET A 224 -16.92 -32.55 -21.40
C MET A 224 -17.51 -33.14 -22.70
N GLU A 225 -16.74 -33.97 -23.41
CA GLU A 225 -17.22 -34.65 -24.62
C GLU A 225 -18.40 -35.63 -24.30
N LYS A 226 -18.33 -36.28 -23.14
CA LYS A 226 -19.44 -37.14 -22.65
C LYS A 226 -20.68 -36.30 -22.29
N SER A 227 -20.49 -35.18 -21.59
CA SER A 227 -21.57 -34.25 -21.27
C SER A 227 -22.13 -33.60 -22.55
N GLN A 228 -21.27 -33.25 -23.52
CA GLN A 228 -21.74 -32.78 -24.84
C GLN A 228 -22.50 -33.84 -25.61
N ARG A 229 -22.09 -35.11 -25.51
CA ARG A 229 -22.80 -36.22 -26.17
C ARG A 229 -24.13 -36.54 -25.49
N GLU A 230 -24.20 -36.51 -24.15
CA GLU A 230 -25.44 -36.59 -23.38
C GLU A 230 -26.37 -35.41 -23.67
N TYR A 231 -25.81 -34.21 -23.79
CA TYR A 231 -26.55 -33.04 -24.22
C TYR A 231 -27.03 -33.18 -25.65
N TYR A 232 -26.21 -33.67 -26.58
CA TYR A 232 -26.57 -33.90 -27.98
C TYR A 232 -27.68 -34.96 -28.12
N LEU A 233 -27.62 -36.03 -27.32
CA LEU A 233 -28.67 -37.03 -27.26
C LEU A 233 -29.96 -36.48 -26.67
N ASN A 234 -29.87 -35.62 -25.64
CA ASN A 234 -31.02 -34.91 -25.08
C ASN A 234 -31.62 -33.91 -26.07
N GLU A 235 -30.82 -33.27 -26.90
CA GLU A 235 -31.29 -32.40 -27.96
C GLU A 235 -31.85 -33.14 -29.15
N GLN A 236 -31.32 -34.30 -29.50
CA GLN A 236 -31.97 -35.21 -30.46
C GLN A 236 -33.36 -35.66 -29.92
N VAL A 237 -33.46 -35.95 -28.64
CA VAL A 237 -34.74 -36.26 -27.99
C VAL A 237 -35.67 -35.03 -28.04
N LYS A 238 -35.17 -33.84 -27.78
CA LYS A 238 -35.90 -32.58 -27.92
C LYS A 238 -36.27 -32.26 -29.38
N ALA A 239 -35.36 -32.49 -30.33
CA ALA A 239 -35.67 -32.33 -31.76
C ALA A 239 -36.75 -33.30 -32.25
N ILE A 240 -36.70 -34.55 -31.78
CA ILE A 240 -37.75 -35.53 -32.03
C ILE A 240 -39.07 -35.14 -31.32
N GLN A 241 -38.99 -34.57 -30.10
CA GLN A 241 -40.17 -34.00 -29.42
C GLN A 241 -40.72 -32.76 -30.14
N LYS A 242 -39.85 -31.98 -30.80
CA LYS A 242 -40.23 -30.80 -31.59
C LYS A 242 -40.87 -31.16 -32.93
N GLU A 243 -40.48 -32.28 -33.57
CA GLU A 243 -41.17 -32.82 -34.74
C GLU A 243 -42.52 -33.48 -34.37
N LEU A 244 -42.73 -33.81 -33.08
CA LEU A 244 -43.99 -34.30 -32.51
C LEU A 244 -44.90 -33.23 -31.96
N GLY A 245 -44.49 -31.92 -32.02
CA GLY A 245 -45.27 -30.72 -31.66
C GLY A 245 -45.05 -30.29 -30.23
N ASP A 246 -44.25 -29.27 -30.04
CA ASP A 246 -44.56 -27.96 -29.42
C ASP A 246 -43.33 -27.09 -29.18
N GLY A 247 -43.46 -25.84 -29.54
CA GLY A 247 -42.39 -24.88 -29.70
C GLY A 247 -41.90 -24.20 -28.43
N GLU A 248 -41.02 -24.83 -27.60
CA GLU A 248 -40.30 -24.11 -26.52
C GLU A 248 -39.23 -23.15 -27.07
N GLU A 249 -38.58 -23.47 -28.19
CA GLU A 249 -37.54 -22.57 -28.75
C GLU A 249 -38.12 -21.36 -29.49
N GLY A 250 -39.29 -21.48 -30.11
CA GLY A 250 -40.03 -20.35 -30.67
C GLY A 250 -40.49 -19.38 -29.57
N ALA A 251 -40.95 -19.92 -28.44
CA ALA A 251 -41.38 -19.15 -27.28
C ALA A 251 -40.23 -18.38 -26.64
N ASP A 252 -39.04 -18.97 -26.57
CA ASP A 252 -37.82 -18.38 -25.98
C ASP A 252 -37.30 -17.19 -26.83
N MET A 253 -37.34 -17.30 -28.15
CA MET A 253 -36.98 -16.19 -29.08
C MET A 253 -38.03 -15.07 -29.09
N GLU A 254 -39.33 -15.41 -29.00
CA GLU A 254 -40.37 -14.43 -28.83
C GLU A 254 -40.31 -13.72 -27.48
N GLU A 255 -39.91 -14.43 -26.41
CA GLU A 255 -39.73 -13.85 -25.11
C GLU A 255 -38.55 -12.86 -25.11
N LEU A 256 -37.40 -13.18 -25.74
CA LEU A 256 -36.28 -12.27 -25.93
C LEU A 256 -36.71 -11.03 -26.74
N GLU A 257 -37.50 -11.19 -27.78
CA GLU A 257 -38.00 -10.06 -28.59
C GLU A 257 -38.93 -9.15 -27.76
N LYS A 258 -39.80 -9.73 -26.94
CA LYS A 258 -40.65 -8.99 -25.99
C LYS A 258 -39.82 -8.25 -24.93
N LYS A 259 -38.75 -8.87 -24.41
CA LYS A 259 -37.80 -8.27 -23.44
C LYS A 259 -37.06 -7.09 -24.08
N ILE A 260 -36.61 -7.20 -25.33
CA ILE A 260 -35.96 -6.11 -26.07
C ILE A 260 -36.88 -4.91 -26.21
N VAL A 261 -38.16 -5.14 -26.53
CA VAL A 261 -39.15 -4.08 -26.61
C VAL A 261 -39.45 -3.44 -25.25
N ALA A 262 -39.59 -4.28 -24.22
CA ALA A 262 -39.90 -3.84 -22.86
C ALA A 262 -38.75 -3.03 -22.21
N ALA A 263 -37.48 -3.27 -22.60
CA ALA A 263 -36.32 -2.59 -22.06
C ALA A 263 -36.22 -1.11 -22.43
N LYS A 264 -36.97 -0.64 -23.39
CA LYS A 264 -37.04 0.77 -23.87
C LYS A 264 -35.65 1.34 -24.12
N MET A 265 -34.82 0.62 -24.86
CA MET A 265 -33.46 1.01 -25.23
C MET A 265 -33.42 2.23 -26.15
N PRO A 266 -32.33 3.03 -26.14
CA PRO A 266 -32.03 4.03 -27.17
C PRO A 266 -32.03 3.41 -28.58
N LYS A 267 -32.22 4.23 -29.62
CA LYS A 267 -32.29 3.75 -31.00
C LYS A 267 -31.11 2.93 -31.45
N GLU A 268 -29.88 3.32 -31.03
CA GLU A 268 -28.64 2.62 -31.36
C GLU A 268 -28.54 1.26 -30.68
N ALA A 269 -28.78 1.21 -29.37
CA ALA A 269 -28.79 -0.03 -28.59
C ALA A 269 -29.84 -1.01 -29.12
N ARG A 270 -31.01 -0.50 -29.44
CA ARG A 270 -32.07 -1.31 -30.02
C ARG A 270 -31.68 -1.88 -31.39
N LYS A 271 -31.15 -1.03 -32.28
CA LYS A 271 -30.69 -1.48 -33.61
C LYS A 271 -29.66 -2.60 -33.49
N LYS A 272 -28.75 -2.50 -32.50
CA LYS A 272 -27.74 -3.50 -32.25
C LYS A 272 -28.34 -4.78 -31.67
N ALA A 273 -29.23 -4.68 -30.67
CA ALA A 273 -29.95 -5.83 -30.12
C ALA A 273 -30.76 -6.57 -31.18
N ASP A 274 -31.50 -5.85 -32.05
CA ASP A 274 -32.29 -6.42 -33.15
C ASP A 274 -31.38 -7.12 -34.19
N ALA A 275 -30.19 -6.57 -34.48
CA ALA A 275 -29.21 -7.16 -35.38
C ALA A 275 -28.62 -8.48 -34.81
N GLU A 276 -28.25 -8.48 -33.54
CA GLU A 276 -27.70 -9.66 -32.86
C GLU A 276 -28.84 -10.73 -32.68
N LEU A 277 -30.07 -10.34 -32.43
CA LEU A 277 -31.20 -11.26 -32.38
C LEU A 277 -31.45 -11.94 -33.76
N LYS A 278 -31.31 -11.18 -34.86
CA LYS A 278 -31.40 -11.76 -36.21
C LYS A 278 -30.28 -12.78 -36.45
N LYS A 279 -29.05 -12.50 -36.01
CA LYS A 279 -27.95 -13.45 -36.08
C LYS A 279 -28.22 -14.68 -35.24
N LEU A 280 -28.70 -14.52 -34.00
CA LEU A 280 -29.07 -15.61 -33.13
C LEU A 280 -30.11 -16.55 -33.73
N LYS A 281 -31.14 -15.98 -34.41
CA LYS A 281 -32.16 -16.76 -35.12
C LYS A 281 -31.60 -17.64 -36.27
N LEU A 282 -30.43 -17.27 -36.81
CA LEU A 282 -29.77 -18.00 -37.92
C LEU A 282 -28.68 -18.97 -37.41
N MET A 283 -28.34 -18.92 -36.14
CA MET A 283 -27.29 -19.76 -35.54
C MET A 283 -27.88 -21.05 -35.00
N SER A 284 -27.06 -22.09 -34.99
CA SER A 284 -27.42 -23.32 -34.28
C SER A 284 -27.47 -23.03 -32.77
N PRO A 285 -28.53 -23.33 -32.06
CA PRO A 285 -28.68 -23.08 -30.63
C PRO A 285 -27.57 -23.71 -29.77
N MET A 286 -26.91 -24.74 -30.30
CA MET A 286 -25.85 -25.51 -29.64
C MET A 286 -24.46 -24.91 -29.82
N SER A 287 -24.31 -23.88 -30.63
CA SER A 287 -22.99 -23.29 -30.88
C SER A 287 -22.57 -22.44 -29.70
N ALA A 288 -21.27 -22.49 -29.37
CA ALA A 288 -20.67 -21.62 -28.35
C ALA A 288 -20.89 -20.12 -28.69
N GLU A 289 -20.94 -19.81 -29.97
CA GLU A 289 -21.19 -18.47 -30.49
C GLU A 289 -22.62 -17.99 -30.20
N ALA A 290 -23.64 -18.87 -30.34
CA ALA A 290 -25.01 -18.56 -29.97
C ALA A 290 -25.17 -18.21 -28.50
N THR A 291 -24.45 -18.94 -27.62
CA THR A 291 -24.40 -18.63 -26.18
C THR A 291 -23.79 -17.23 -25.90
N VAL A 292 -22.73 -16.88 -26.60
CA VAL A 292 -22.10 -15.55 -26.46
C VAL A 292 -23.04 -14.45 -26.93
N VAL A 293 -23.71 -14.63 -28.08
CA VAL A 293 -24.68 -13.66 -28.61
C VAL A 293 -25.91 -13.54 -27.69
N ARG A 294 -26.38 -14.64 -27.15
CA ARG A 294 -27.50 -14.64 -26.18
C ARG A 294 -27.14 -13.88 -24.92
N ASN A 295 -26.00 -14.18 -24.31
CA ASN A 295 -25.50 -13.47 -23.12
C ASN A 295 -25.35 -11.96 -23.37
N TYR A 296 -24.94 -11.58 -24.57
CA TYR A 296 -24.85 -10.20 -24.97
C TYR A 296 -26.24 -9.53 -25.04
N ILE A 297 -27.22 -10.15 -25.68
CA ILE A 297 -28.60 -9.63 -25.74
C ILE A 297 -29.19 -9.56 -24.33
N ASP A 298 -29.00 -10.58 -23.50
CA ASP A 298 -29.46 -10.58 -22.11
C ASP A 298 -28.81 -9.43 -21.31
N THR A 299 -27.52 -9.15 -21.53
CA THR A 299 -26.86 -8.01 -20.93
C THR A 299 -27.52 -6.69 -21.35
N LEU A 300 -27.76 -6.48 -22.65
CA LEU A 300 -28.42 -5.28 -23.15
C LEU A 300 -29.82 -5.10 -22.57
N VAL A 301 -30.60 -6.18 -22.48
CA VAL A 301 -31.98 -6.16 -21.97
C VAL A 301 -32.03 -5.84 -20.49
N ASN A 302 -31.05 -6.33 -19.71
CA ASN A 302 -31.00 -6.15 -18.26
C ASN A 302 -30.47 -4.77 -17.84
N LEU A 303 -29.87 -4.00 -18.75
CA LEU A 303 -29.42 -2.64 -18.44
C LEU A 303 -30.65 -1.71 -18.24
N PRO A 304 -30.63 -0.84 -17.22
CA PRO A 304 -31.73 0.03 -16.89
C PRO A 304 -31.77 1.30 -17.78
N TRP A 305 -32.04 1.16 -19.07
CA TRP A 305 -32.01 2.27 -20.03
C TRP A 305 -32.95 3.44 -19.70
N SER A 306 -34.14 3.13 -19.19
CA SER A 306 -35.17 4.15 -18.92
C SER A 306 -35.74 4.11 -17.50
N LYS A 307 -35.45 3.06 -16.74
CA LYS A 307 -36.05 2.82 -15.42
C LYS A 307 -35.39 3.67 -14.34
N LYS A 308 -36.14 4.65 -13.79
CA LYS A 308 -35.65 5.55 -12.73
C LYS A 308 -36.42 5.34 -11.43
N THR A 309 -35.76 5.56 -10.28
CA THR A 309 -36.44 5.72 -8.98
C THR A 309 -36.94 7.16 -8.86
N LYS A 310 -38.05 7.34 -8.15
CA LYS A 310 -38.58 8.68 -7.86
C LYS A 310 -37.66 9.35 -6.83
N ILE A 311 -37.05 10.44 -7.24
CA ILE A 311 -36.14 11.23 -6.37
C ILE A 311 -37.00 12.05 -5.41
N LYS A 312 -36.62 12.07 -4.14
CA LYS A 312 -37.21 12.95 -3.14
C LYS A 312 -36.40 14.23 -3.09
N HIS A 313 -37.05 15.37 -3.27
CA HIS A 313 -36.46 16.71 -3.25
C HIS A 313 -36.79 17.45 -1.94
N ASP A 314 -36.73 16.76 -0.81
CA ASP A 314 -37.05 17.32 0.51
C ASP A 314 -35.77 17.48 1.34
N LEU A 315 -35.23 18.71 1.37
CA LEU A 315 -34.03 19.05 2.14
C LEU A 315 -34.24 18.93 3.65
N ALA A 316 -35.47 19.25 4.13
CA ALA A 316 -35.77 19.12 5.55
C ALA A 316 -35.72 17.64 5.98
N ASN A 317 -36.35 16.76 5.18
CA ASN A 317 -36.24 15.31 5.38
C ASN A 317 -34.80 14.81 5.25
N ALA A 318 -34.03 15.33 4.31
CA ALA A 318 -32.63 14.96 4.16
C ALA A 318 -31.80 15.32 5.41
N SER A 319 -32.02 16.50 5.98
CA SER A 319 -31.39 16.93 7.24
C SER A 319 -31.74 16.01 8.40
N VAL A 320 -33.04 15.63 8.52
CA VAL A 320 -33.49 14.69 9.56
C VAL A 320 -32.80 13.33 9.40
N VAL A 321 -32.79 12.77 8.20
CA VAL A 321 -32.16 11.46 7.92
C VAL A 321 -30.66 11.48 8.26
N LEU A 322 -29.94 12.54 7.88
CA LEU A 322 -28.51 12.67 8.17
C LEU A 322 -28.26 12.80 9.67
N ASN A 323 -29.11 13.49 10.42
CA ASN A 323 -28.99 13.65 11.86
C ASN A 323 -29.37 12.39 12.63
N GLU A 324 -30.35 11.62 12.17
CA GLU A 324 -30.71 10.34 12.75
C GLU A 324 -29.63 9.28 12.59
N ASP A 325 -28.95 9.27 11.42
CA ASP A 325 -27.94 8.24 11.11
C ASP A 325 -26.56 8.57 11.63
N HIS A 326 -26.22 9.86 11.81
CA HIS A 326 -24.87 10.31 12.15
C HIS A 326 -24.88 11.35 13.25
N TYR A 327 -24.13 11.09 14.30
CA TYR A 327 -23.89 12.05 15.35
C TYR A 327 -22.75 13.00 14.98
N GLY A 328 -22.90 14.27 15.28
CA GLY A 328 -21.91 15.31 14.93
C GLY A 328 -21.77 15.48 13.40
N LEU A 329 -20.56 15.77 12.93
CA LEU A 329 -20.23 16.00 11.52
C LEU A 329 -21.04 17.15 10.86
N ASP A 330 -21.41 18.17 11.63
CA ASP A 330 -22.35 19.22 11.21
C ASP A 330 -21.87 19.93 9.93
N LYS A 331 -20.60 20.31 9.85
CA LYS A 331 -20.00 20.91 8.65
C LYS A 331 -20.09 20.00 7.40
N VAL A 332 -19.93 18.68 7.60
CA VAL A 332 -20.03 17.68 6.52
C VAL A 332 -21.47 17.55 6.05
N LYS A 333 -22.40 17.51 7.00
CA LYS A 333 -23.84 17.45 6.71
C LYS A 333 -24.31 18.70 5.97
N ASP A 334 -23.89 19.89 6.41
CA ASP A 334 -24.22 21.14 5.77
C ASP A 334 -23.72 21.18 4.31
N ARG A 335 -22.50 20.77 4.06
CA ARG A 335 -21.94 20.67 2.70
C ARG A 335 -22.72 19.70 1.83
N ILE A 336 -23.12 18.54 2.38
CA ILE A 336 -23.97 17.57 1.66
C ILE A 336 -25.34 18.19 1.36
N LEU A 337 -25.95 18.92 2.29
CA LEU A 337 -27.22 19.60 2.09
C LEU A 337 -27.13 20.72 1.05
N GLU A 338 -26.06 21.53 1.07
CA GLU A 338 -25.76 22.53 0.03
C GLU A 338 -25.70 21.89 -1.35
N TYR A 339 -24.96 20.78 -1.47
CA TYR A 339 -24.85 20.03 -2.73
C TYR A 339 -26.21 19.50 -3.20
N LEU A 340 -27.01 18.94 -2.31
CA LEU A 340 -28.37 18.47 -2.62
C LEU A 340 -29.30 19.63 -3.00
N ALA A 341 -29.15 20.80 -2.37
CA ALA A 341 -29.94 22.01 -2.69
C ALA A 341 -29.66 22.49 -4.12
N VAL A 342 -28.40 22.49 -4.55
CA VAL A 342 -28.02 22.84 -5.93
C VAL A 342 -28.61 21.83 -6.91
N GLN A 343 -28.56 20.53 -6.60
CA GLN A 343 -29.14 19.48 -7.47
C GLN A 343 -30.66 19.64 -7.68
N GLN A 344 -31.38 20.24 -6.75
CA GLN A 344 -32.82 20.47 -6.90
C GLN A 344 -33.14 21.61 -7.88
N ARG A 345 -32.23 22.53 -8.14
CA ARG A 345 -32.44 23.71 -8.97
C ARG A 345 -31.94 23.56 -10.41
N VAL A 346 -31.10 22.60 -10.66
CA VAL A 346 -30.42 22.42 -11.96
C VAL A 346 -30.82 21.06 -12.56
N ASP A 347 -31.45 21.08 -13.75
CA ASP A 347 -31.88 19.84 -14.43
C ASP A 347 -30.72 18.91 -14.83
N LYS A 348 -29.53 19.47 -15.10
CA LYS A 348 -28.32 18.71 -15.37
C LYS A 348 -27.21 19.22 -14.45
N VAL A 349 -26.83 18.41 -13.49
CA VAL A 349 -25.80 18.77 -12.51
C VAL A 349 -24.44 18.71 -13.17
N LYS A 350 -23.84 19.87 -13.42
CA LYS A 350 -22.40 20.02 -13.75
C LYS A 350 -21.56 20.22 -12.49
N ALA A 351 -22.07 19.85 -11.32
CA ALA A 351 -21.36 20.02 -10.05
C ALA A 351 -20.23 18.99 -9.89
N PRO A 352 -19.14 19.35 -9.22
CA PRO A 352 -18.10 18.43 -8.85
C PRO A 352 -18.67 17.25 -8.05
N ILE A 353 -17.99 16.11 -8.10
CA ILE A 353 -18.41 14.90 -7.39
C ILE A 353 -18.00 15.02 -5.92
N LEU A 354 -18.89 14.68 -5.00
CA LEU A 354 -18.57 14.67 -3.59
C LEU A 354 -17.52 13.59 -3.29
N CYS A 355 -16.38 13.99 -2.74
CA CYS A 355 -15.33 13.08 -2.27
C CYS A 355 -15.17 13.20 -0.75
N LEU A 356 -15.54 12.14 -0.02
CA LEU A 356 -15.43 12.06 1.42
C LEU A 356 -14.05 11.53 1.80
N VAL A 357 -13.17 12.41 2.30
CA VAL A 357 -11.80 12.06 2.67
C VAL A 357 -11.64 12.05 4.18
N GLY A 358 -11.06 10.99 4.73
CA GLY A 358 -10.80 10.91 6.17
C GLY A 358 -10.38 9.52 6.62
N PRO A 359 -9.99 9.37 7.89
CA PRO A 359 -9.50 8.11 8.41
C PRO A 359 -10.54 6.99 8.33
N PRO A 360 -10.11 5.72 8.42
CA PRO A 360 -11.03 4.60 8.39
C PRO A 360 -11.97 4.61 9.61
N GLY A 361 -13.25 4.25 9.39
CA GLY A 361 -14.23 4.13 10.46
C GLY A 361 -14.92 5.43 10.91
N VAL A 362 -14.76 6.54 10.18
CA VAL A 362 -15.45 7.81 10.46
C VAL A 362 -16.82 7.93 9.78
N GLY A 363 -17.33 6.85 9.17
CA GLY A 363 -18.68 6.85 8.61
C GLY A 363 -18.81 7.27 7.16
N LYS A 364 -17.74 7.35 6.37
CA LYS A 364 -17.78 7.73 4.93
C LYS A 364 -18.80 6.94 4.12
N THR A 365 -18.74 5.61 4.19
CA THR A 365 -19.63 4.71 3.45
C THR A 365 -21.08 4.80 3.95
N SER A 366 -21.30 4.95 5.26
CA SER A 366 -22.63 5.12 5.83
C SER A 366 -23.25 6.48 5.49
N LEU A 367 -22.44 7.55 5.40
CA LEU A 367 -22.92 8.84 4.88
C LEU A 367 -23.47 8.72 3.46
N GLY A 368 -22.75 8.02 2.56
CA GLY A 368 -23.25 7.73 1.22
C GLY A 368 -24.58 6.97 1.23
N GLN A 369 -24.76 5.99 2.12
CA GLN A 369 -26.01 5.26 2.28
C GLN A 369 -27.15 6.18 2.76
N SER A 370 -26.85 7.06 3.72
CA SER A 370 -27.84 8.01 4.26
C SER A 370 -28.27 9.05 3.22
N VAL A 371 -27.34 9.53 2.39
CA VAL A 371 -27.65 10.40 1.25
C VAL A 371 -28.55 9.68 0.23
N ALA A 372 -28.27 8.40 -0.06
CA ALA A 372 -29.13 7.61 -0.95
C ALA A 372 -30.53 7.45 -0.36
N ARG A 373 -30.66 7.16 0.93
CA ARG A 373 -31.94 7.04 1.65
C ARG A 373 -32.71 8.37 1.66
N ALA A 374 -32.02 9.46 1.95
CA ALA A 374 -32.61 10.80 1.98
C ALA A 374 -33.16 11.23 0.63
N THR A 375 -32.45 10.94 -0.44
CA THR A 375 -32.85 11.28 -1.81
C THR A 375 -33.78 10.25 -2.46
N GLY A 376 -34.05 9.11 -1.82
CA GLY A 376 -34.84 8.01 -2.38
C GLY A 376 -34.16 7.28 -3.55
N ARG A 377 -32.85 7.45 -3.70
CA ARG A 377 -32.04 6.73 -4.69
C ARG A 377 -31.69 5.35 -4.16
N LYS A 378 -31.56 4.38 -5.04
CA LYS A 378 -30.97 3.09 -4.68
C LYS A 378 -29.47 3.24 -4.49
N PHE A 379 -28.90 2.47 -3.58
CA PHE A 379 -27.48 2.55 -3.23
C PHE A 379 -26.67 1.43 -3.88
N VAL A 380 -25.58 1.78 -4.53
CA VAL A 380 -24.60 0.86 -5.10
C VAL A 380 -23.23 1.22 -4.56
N ARG A 381 -22.44 0.23 -4.19
CA ARG A 381 -21.03 0.41 -3.77
C ARG A 381 -20.12 -0.37 -4.71
N MET A 382 -19.09 0.28 -5.22
CA MET A 382 -18.00 -0.32 -5.95
C MET A 382 -16.68 -0.02 -5.22
N ALA A 383 -15.98 -1.05 -4.78
CA ALA A 383 -14.65 -0.90 -4.21
C ALA A 383 -13.63 -0.77 -5.35
N LEU A 384 -12.83 0.30 -5.29
CA LEU A 384 -11.77 0.59 -6.25
C LEU A 384 -10.40 0.12 -5.74
N GLY A 385 -10.30 -0.23 -4.45
CA GLY A 385 -9.08 -0.75 -3.87
C GLY A 385 -8.62 -2.05 -4.53
N GLY A 386 -7.45 -2.01 -5.18
CA GLY A 386 -6.87 -3.15 -5.89
C GLY A 386 -7.26 -3.25 -7.37
N VAL A 387 -8.08 -2.36 -7.90
CA VAL A 387 -8.35 -2.24 -9.34
C VAL A 387 -7.10 -1.71 -10.03
N ARG A 388 -6.62 -2.42 -11.04
CA ARG A 388 -5.41 -2.08 -11.81
C ARG A 388 -5.60 -2.11 -13.31
N ASP A 389 -6.67 -2.75 -13.78
CA ASP A 389 -7.01 -2.94 -15.18
C ASP A 389 -8.19 -2.04 -15.56
N GLU A 390 -8.02 -1.24 -16.60
CA GLU A 390 -9.09 -0.41 -17.18
C GLU A 390 -10.32 -1.24 -17.57
N ALA A 391 -10.10 -2.48 -18.00
CA ALA A 391 -11.17 -3.39 -18.39
C ALA A 391 -12.13 -3.75 -17.22
N GLU A 392 -11.70 -3.60 -15.96
CA GLU A 392 -12.62 -3.75 -14.83
C GLU A 392 -13.71 -2.66 -14.81
N ILE A 393 -13.41 -1.47 -15.34
CA ILE A 393 -14.35 -0.34 -15.40
C ILE A 393 -15.13 -0.35 -16.71
N ARG A 394 -14.43 -0.50 -17.85
CA ARG A 394 -14.98 -0.44 -19.21
C ARG A 394 -15.36 -1.79 -19.83
N GLY A 395 -15.10 -2.90 -19.14
CA GLY A 395 -15.36 -4.24 -19.68
C GLY A 395 -14.32 -4.72 -20.70
N HIS A 396 -14.40 -5.99 -21.03
CA HIS A 396 -13.55 -6.63 -22.03
C HIS A 396 -14.24 -6.67 -23.37
N ARG A 397 -13.49 -6.55 -24.47
CA ARG A 397 -14.02 -6.73 -25.82
C ARG A 397 -14.67 -8.11 -25.96
N ARG A 398 -15.85 -8.16 -26.54
CA ARG A 398 -16.69 -9.36 -26.63
C ARG A 398 -16.12 -10.50 -27.49
N THR A 399 -15.00 -10.26 -28.20
CA THR A 399 -14.29 -11.27 -28.99
C THR A 399 -13.68 -12.40 -28.17
N TYR A 400 -13.52 -12.21 -26.85
CA TYR A 400 -12.93 -13.20 -25.96
C TYR A 400 -14.00 -14.02 -25.25
N ILE A 401 -13.82 -15.34 -25.18
CA ILE A 401 -14.70 -16.24 -24.40
C ILE A 401 -14.57 -15.87 -22.91
N GLY A 402 -15.71 -15.60 -22.28
CA GLY A 402 -15.75 -15.17 -20.87
C GLY A 402 -15.68 -13.65 -20.68
N SER A 403 -15.71 -12.87 -21.77
CA SER A 403 -15.85 -11.40 -21.69
C SER A 403 -17.11 -10.98 -20.95
N MET A 404 -17.00 -9.90 -20.18
CA MET A 404 -18.09 -9.33 -19.38
C MET A 404 -18.07 -7.81 -19.50
N PRO A 405 -19.21 -7.14 -19.31
CA PRO A 405 -19.27 -5.68 -19.20
C PRO A 405 -18.47 -5.21 -17.96
N GLY A 406 -18.09 -3.94 -17.96
CA GLY A 406 -17.40 -3.32 -16.84
C GLY A 406 -18.24 -3.31 -15.56
N LYS A 407 -17.58 -3.22 -14.42
CA LYS A 407 -18.22 -3.22 -13.09
C LYS A 407 -19.27 -2.12 -12.93
N VAL A 408 -19.12 -1.00 -13.62
CA VAL A 408 -20.10 0.09 -13.61
C VAL A 408 -21.44 -0.38 -14.16
N LEU A 409 -21.45 -0.92 -15.38
CA LEU A 409 -22.69 -1.41 -16.02
C LEU A 409 -23.24 -2.67 -15.37
N GLN A 410 -22.37 -3.58 -14.90
CA GLN A 410 -22.80 -4.74 -14.11
C GLN A 410 -23.57 -4.32 -12.85
N SER A 411 -23.06 -3.31 -12.15
CA SER A 411 -23.70 -2.79 -10.93
C SER A 411 -25.03 -2.12 -11.23
N LEU A 412 -25.12 -1.37 -12.32
CA LEU A 412 -26.37 -0.75 -12.77
C LEU A 412 -27.40 -1.80 -13.19
N SER A 413 -26.99 -2.84 -13.89
CA SER A 413 -27.86 -3.97 -14.25
C SER A 413 -28.41 -4.67 -13.00
N LYS A 414 -27.55 -4.95 -12.01
CA LYS A 414 -27.92 -5.59 -10.74
C LYS A 414 -28.93 -4.77 -9.94
N ILE A 415 -28.75 -3.43 -9.87
CA ILE A 415 -29.65 -2.55 -9.12
C ILE A 415 -30.95 -2.27 -9.89
N GLY A 416 -30.92 -2.38 -11.21
CA GLY A 416 -32.06 -2.26 -12.09
C GLY A 416 -32.68 -0.84 -12.18
N THR A 417 -31.88 0.20 -11.90
CA THR A 417 -32.27 1.61 -12.01
C THR A 417 -31.14 2.46 -12.57
N ARG A 418 -31.50 3.45 -13.41
CA ARG A 418 -30.55 4.33 -14.09
C ARG A 418 -29.98 5.42 -13.20
N ASN A 419 -30.68 5.80 -12.14
CA ASN A 419 -30.34 6.95 -11.27
C ASN A 419 -29.99 6.57 -9.83
N PRO A 420 -29.16 5.54 -9.56
CA PRO A 420 -28.76 5.23 -8.21
C PRO A 420 -27.79 6.27 -7.65
N LEU A 421 -27.53 6.21 -6.36
CA LEU A 421 -26.30 6.75 -5.79
C LEU A 421 -25.22 5.67 -5.90
N PHE A 422 -24.14 6.01 -6.59
CA PHE A 422 -23.02 5.12 -6.85
C PHE A 422 -21.81 5.54 -6.02
N LEU A 423 -21.50 4.76 -5.00
CA LEU A 423 -20.35 5.02 -4.12
C LEU A 423 -19.11 4.33 -4.66
N LEU A 424 -18.12 5.12 -5.01
CA LEU A 424 -16.76 4.69 -5.38
C LEU A 424 -15.89 4.68 -4.14
N ASP A 425 -15.64 3.51 -3.58
CA ASP A 425 -14.98 3.37 -2.28
C ASP A 425 -13.47 3.10 -2.45
N GLU A 426 -12.64 3.76 -1.62
CA GLU A 426 -11.18 3.65 -1.60
C GLU A 426 -10.50 4.08 -2.93
N ILE A 427 -10.84 5.27 -3.43
CA ILE A 427 -10.29 5.80 -4.69
C ILE A 427 -8.77 6.07 -4.63
N ASP A 428 -8.22 6.30 -3.44
CA ASP A 428 -6.80 6.48 -3.17
C ASP A 428 -5.97 5.20 -3.35
N LYS A 429 -6.63 4.05 -3.47
CA LYS A 429 -5.97 2.75 -3.65
C LYS A 429 -6.01 2.22 -5.09
N LEU A 430 -6.38 3.09 -6.02
CA LEU A 430 -6.24 2.78 -7.45
C LEU A 430 -4.77 2.60 -7.79
N GLY A 431 -4.44 1.53 -8.49
CA GLY A 431 -3.10 1.27 -9.00
C GLY A 431 -3.05 1.38 -10.51
N MET A 432 -1.91 1.80 -11.05
CA MET A 432 -1.61 1.68 -12.48
C MET A 432 -0.67 0.50 -12.70
N ASP A 433 -0.85 -0.26 -13.77
CA ASP A 433 0.10 -1.26 -14.23
C ASP A 433 0.21 -1.23 -15.77
N PHE A 434 0.98 -2.17 -16.34
CA PHE A 434 1.18 -2.26 -17.79
C PHE A 434 -0.10 -2.60 -18.61
N ARG A 435 -1.20 -2.92 -17.94
CA ARG A 435 -2.50 -3.26 -18.58
C ARG A 435 -3.42 -2.06 -18.76
N GLY A 436 -3.08 -0.93 -18.20
CA GLY A 436 -3.84 0.30 -18.38
C GLY A 436 -3.88 1.19 -17.14
N ASP A 437 -4.57 2.30 -17.28
CA ASP A 437 -4.81 3.26 -16.22
C ASP A 437 -6.32 3.35 -15.91
N PRO A 438 -6.79 2.69 -14.83
CA PRO A 438 -8.19 2.78 -14.40
C PRO A 438 -8.65 4.22 -14.10
N SER A 439 -7.71 5.12 -13.75
CA SER A 439 -8.03 6.52 -13.48
C SER A 439 -8.55 7.22 -14.74
N SER A 440 -7.99 6.91 -15.91
CA SER A 440 -8.44 7.44 -17.18
C SER A 440 -9.86 6.99 -17.54
N ALA A 441 -10.19 5.71 -17.28
CA ALA A 441 -11.56 5.22 -17.45
C ALA A 441 -12.54 5.88 -16.48
N LEU A 442 -12.12 6.13 -15.25
CA LEU A 442 -12.96 6.84 -14.27
C LEU A 442 -13.19 8.30 -14.62
N LEU A 443 -12.23 8.96 -15.29
CA LEU A 443 -12.44 10.33 -15.76
C LEU A 443 -13.65 10.42 -16.69
N GLU A 444 -13.82 9.49 -17.62
CA GLU A 444 -14.99 9.45 -18.51
C GLU A 444 -16.30 9.19 -17.73
N VAL A 445 -16.26 8.30 -16.74
CA VAL A 445 -17.43 8.00 -15.88
C VAL A 445 -17.84 9.22 -15.05
N LEU A 446 -16.86 9.98 -14.55
CA LEU A 446 -17.06 11.03 -13.56
C LEU A 446 -17.20 12.43 -14.18
N ASP A 447 -16.75 12.62 -15.41
CA ASP A 447 -16.86 13.90 -16.09
C ASP A 447 -18.29 14.14 -16.58
N PRO A 448 -19.02 15.15 -16.06
CA PRO A 448 -20.37 15.46 -16.51
C PRO A 448 -20.50 15.81 -18.00
N GLU A 449 -19.38 16.20 -18.65
CA GLU A 449 -19.36 16.51 -20.07
C GLU A 449 -19.22 15.27 -20.96
N GLN A 450 -18.71 14.16 -20.43
CA GLN A 450 -18.45 12.92 -21.15
C GLN A 450 -19.35 11.75 -20.72
N ASN A 451 -19.82 11.73 -19.48
CA ASN A 451 -20.51 10.60 -18.88
C ASN A 451 -21.87 10.23 -19.55
N HIS A 452 -22.41 11.14 -20.37
CA HIS A 452 -23.63 10.85 -21.13
C HIS A 452 -23.41 9.91 -22.32
N THR A 453 -22.15 9.71 -22.72
CA THR A 453 -21.71 8.83 -23.81
C THR A 453 -20.67 7.81 -23.30
N PHE A 454 -20.90 7.26 -22.11
CA PHE A 454 -19.97 6.27 -21.55
C PHE A 454 -19.91 5.01 -22.41
N GLY A 455 -18.72 4.72 -22.93
CA GLY A 455 -18.44 3.57 -23.79
C GLY A 455 -17.89 2.36 -23.03
N ASP A 456 -18.71 1.30 -22.92
CA ASP A 456 -18.25 0.00 -22.40
C ASP A 456 -17.83 -0.89 -23.58
N HIS A 457 -16.65 -1.49 -23.51
CA HIS A 457 -16.07 -2.30 -24.57
C HIS A 457 -16.82 -3.61 -24.86
N TYR A 458 -17.58 -4.13 -23.87
CA TYR A 458 -18.42 -5.30 -24.07
C TYR A 458 -19.74 -4.93 -24.69
N VAL A 459 -20.39 -3.86 -24.20
CA VAL A 459 -21.70 -3.41 -24.65
C VAL A 459 -21.62 -2.74 -26.03
N GLU A 460 -20.51 -2.02 -26.30
CA GLU A 460 -20.23 -1.34 -27.57
C GLU A 460 -21.35 -0.38 -28.02
N VAL A 461 -22.11 0.15 -27.08
CA VAL A 461 -23.15 1.17 -27.25
C VAL A 461 -23.04 2.14 -26.08
N ASP A 462 -23.13 3.43 -26.35
CA ASP A 462 -23.07 4.45 -25.35
C ASP A 462 -24.18 4.30 -24.30
N PHE A 463 -23.78 4.38 -23.04
CA PHE A 463 -24.70 4.37 -21.90
C PHE A 463 -24.64 5.71 -21.17
N ASP A 464 -25.80 6.32 -20.99
CA ASP A 464 -25.89 7.64 -20.34
C ASP A 464 -25.89 7.49 -18.82
N LEU A 465 -24.77 7.92 -18.20
CA LEU A 465 -24.54 7.93 -16.74
C LEU A 465 -24.92 9.26 -16.07
N SER A 466 -25.46 10.24 -16.82
CA SER A 466 -25.73 11.60 -16.30
C SER A 466 -26.75 11.66 -15.16
N ASP A 467 -27.61 10.65 -15.03
CA ASP A 467 -28.59 10.53 -13.95
C ASP A 467 -28.03 9.89 -12.66
N VAL A 468 -26.82 9.29 -12.74
CA VAL A 468 -26.17 8.63 -11.61
C VAL A 468 -25.58 9.69 -10.68
N MET A 469 -25.83 9.57 -9.40
CA MET A 469 -25.17 10.40 -8.39
C MET A 469 -23.90 9.67 -7.93
N PHE A 470 -22.75 10.13 -8.36
CA PHE A 470 -21.48 9.58 -7.91
C PHE A 470 -21.03 10.25 -6.61
N VAL A 471 -20.56 9.43 -5.69
CA VAL A 471 -19.88 9.85 -4.44
C VAL A 471 -18.62 9.03 -4.30
N ALA A 472 -17.49 9.66 -4.05
CA ALA A 472 -16.22 8.98 -3.82
C ALA A 472 -15.87 8.95 -2.34
N THR A 473 -15.12 7.93 -1.91
CA THR A 473 -14.49 7.91 -0.58
C THR A 473 -12.99 7.68 -0.71
N SER A 474 -12.24 8.29 0.17
CA SER A 474 -10.79 8.13 0.27
C SER A 474 -10.35 8.10 1.73
N ASN A 475 -9.27 7.39 2.03
CA ASN A 475 -8.64 7.45 3.35
C ASN A 475 -7.53 8.52 3.42
N SER A 476 -6.95 8.89 2.30
CA SER A 476 -5.87 9.87 2.18
C SER A 476 -6.12 10.84 1.03
N MET A 477 -5.31 11.90 0.94
CA MET A 477 -5.34 12.83 -0.20
C MET A 477 -4.54 12.33 -1.41
N ASN A 478 -4.04 11.09 -1.36
CA ASN A 478 -3.28 10.50 -2.46
C ASN A 478 -4.21 10.03 -3.59
N ILE A 479 -4.92 10.98 -4.17
CA ILE A 479 -5.85 10.78 -5.30
C ILE A 479 -5.16 11.31 -6.56
N PRO A 480 -5.26 10.65 -7.72
CA PRO A 480 -4.73 11.16 -8.97
C PRO A 480 -5.22 12.60 -9.23
N PRO A 481 -4.31 13.56 -9.57
CA PRO A 481 -4.67 14.97 -9.68
C PRO A 481 -5.82 15.24 -10.66
N ALA A 482 -5.85 14.54 -11.78
CA ALA A 482 -6.89 14.66 -12.80
C ALA A 482 -8.29 14.28 -12.27
N LEU A 483 -8.39 13.33 -11.35
CA LEU A 483 -9.65 12.98 -10.68
C LEU A 483 -9.98 14.01 -9.59
N LEU A 484 -8.97 14.47 -8.85
CA LEU A 484 -9.14 15.44 -7.77
C LEU A 484 -9.75 16.76 -8.27
N ASP A 485 -9.33 17.23 -9.45
CA ASP A 485 -9.86 18.46 -10.08
C ASP A 485 -11.39 18.39 -10.36
N ARG A 486 -11.96 17.20 -10.42
CA ARG A 486 -13.40 16.97 -10.64
C ARG A 486 -14.17 16.69 -9.37
N MET A 487 -13.49 16.75 -8.22
CA MET A 487 -14.06 16.38 -6.92
C MET A 487 -14.15 17.57 -5.98
N GLU A 488 -15.28 17.67 -5.31
CA GLU A 488 -15.42 18.50 -4.13
C GLU A 488 -15.02 17.68 -2.90
N VAL A 489 -13.87 18.00 -2.32
CA VAL A 489 -13.31 17.28 -1.19
C VAL A 489 -13.94 17.75 0.11
N ILE A 490 -14.62 16.85 0.78
CA ILE A 490 -15.15 17.03 2.13
C ILE A 490 -14.31 16.22 3.11
N ARG A 491 -13.57 16.90 3.98
CA ARG A 491 -12.71 16.26 4.97
C ARG A 491 -13.49 15.86 6.21
N LEU A 492 -13.44 14.58 6.55
CA LEU A 492 -13.97 14.02 7.78
C LEU A 492 -12.82 13.86 8.77
N ALA A 493 -12.89 14.56 9.89
CA ALA A 493 -11.95 14.40 10.98
C ALA A 493 -12.30 13.15 11.80
N GLY A 494 -11.38 12.74 12.69
CA GLY A 494 -11.65 11.73 13.70
C GLY A 494 -12.65 12.20 14.76
N TYR A 495 -13.24 11.25 15.47
CA TYR A 495 -14.18 11.52 16.56
C TYR A 495 -13.47 11.76 17.89
N THR A 496 -14.02 12.66 18.70
CA THR A 496 -13.65 12.82 20.10
C THR A 496 -14.08 11.61 20.94
N GLU A 497 -13.58 11.50 22.16
CA GLU A 497 -14.00 10.43 23.07
C GLU A 497 -15.51 10.48 23.35
N ASP A 498 -16.06 11.67 23.58
CA ASP A 498 -17.50 11.84 23.88
C ASP A 498 -18.37 11.52 22.66
N GLU A 499 -17.94 11.94 21.45
CA GLU A 499 -18.61 11.54 20.21
C GLU A 499 -18.60 10.02 20.03
N LYS A 500 -17.46 9.36 20.30
CA LYS A 500 -17.35 7.89 20.24
C LYS A 500 -18.26 7.19 21.24
N VAL A 501 -18.36 7.72 22.44
CA VAL A 501 -19.28 7.21 23.48
C VAL A 501 -20.72 7.30 23.00
N HIS A 502 -21.13 8.45 22.52
CA HIS A 502 -22.48 8.66 22.00
C HIS A 502 -22.79 7.75 20.79
N ILE A 503 -21.85 7.66 19.83
CA ILE A 503 -21.96 6.76 18.69
C ILE A 503 -22.07 5.29 19.13
N ALA A 504 -21.29 4.91 20.13
CA ALA A 504 -21.31 3.55 20.64
C ALA A 504 -22.65 3.20 21.28
N GLN A 505 -23.20 4.10 22.11
CA GLN A 505 -24.48 3.89 22.79
C GLN A 505 -25.66 3.88 21.82
N THR A 506 -25.70 4.88 20.91
CA THR A 506 -26.86 5.10 20.03
C THR A 506 -26.89 4.18 18.82
N TYR A 507 -25.72 3.86 18.25
CA TYR A 507 -25.68 3.13 16.97
C TYR A 507 -24.97 1.78 17.04
N LEU A 508 -23.77 1.71 17.67
CA LEU A 508 -22.97 0.49 17.60
C LEU A 508 -23.50 -0.61 18.49
N LEU A 509 -23.84 -0.29 19.74
CA LEU A 509 -24.32 -1.29 20.71
C LEU A 509 -25.65 -1.93 20.26
N PRO A 510 -26.70 -1.17 19.88
CA PRO A 510 -27.93 -1.76 19.34
C PRO A 510 -27.68 -2.61 18.10
N LYS A 511 -26.84 -2.14 17.17
CA LYS A 511 -26.45 -2.89 15.96
C LYS A 511 -25.75 -4.20 16.31
N GLN A 512 -24.79 -4.18 17.25
CA GLN A 512 -24.05 -5.37 17.65
C GLN A 512 -24.89 -6.33 18.48
N ARG A 513 -25.80 -5.86 19.32
CA ARG A 513 -26.80 -6.70 19.97
C ARG A 513 -27.62 -7.48 18.94
N LYS A 514 -28.18 -6.77 17.98
CA LYS A 514 -28.96 -7.38 16.88
C LYS A 514 -28.15 -8.41 16.07
N ASN A 515 -26.93 -8.04 15.69
CA ASN A 515 -26.07 -8.89 14.85
C ASN A 515 -25.59 -10.16 15.57
N ASN A 516 -25.46 -10.11 16.90
CA ASN A 516 -25.01 -11.24 17.70
C ASN A 516 -26.16 -11.96 18.43
N GLY A 517 -27.41 -11.53 18.22
CA GLY A 517 -28.59 -12.17 18.81
C GLY A 517 -28.72 -11.95 20.32
N VAL A 518 -28.25 -10.81 20.84
CA VAL A 518 -28.34 -10.43 22.24
C VAL A 518 -29.59 -9.56 22.47
N LEU A 519 -30.41 -9.92 23.41
CA LEU A 519 -31.60 -9.13 23.79
C LEU A 519 -31.20 -7.97 24.72
N GLU A 520 -31.97 -6.90 24.70
CA GLU A 520 -31.74 -5.73 25.59
C GLU A 520 -31.75 -6.09 27.08
N GLN A 521 -32.52 -7.12 27.43
CA GLN A 521 -32.65 -7.62 28.79
C GLN A 521 -31.42 -8.42 29.25
N GLU A 522 -30.57 -8.90 28.33
CA GLU A 522 -29.45 -9.79 28.60
C GLU A 522 -28.12 -9.04 28.79
N LEU A 523 -27.97 -7.88 28.21
CA LEU A 523 -26.71 -7.11 28.24
C LEU A 523 -27.00 -5.64 28.51
N ASP A 524 -26.25 -5.09 29.43
CA ASP A 524 -26.11 -3.65 29.65
C ASP A 524 -24.63 -3.26 29.63
N VAL A 525 -24.30 -2.19 28.95
CA VAL A 525 -22.92 -1.68 28.85
C VAL A 525 -22.91 -0.25 29.39
N ALA A 526 -22.33 -0.09 30.56
CA ALA A 526 -22.23 1.22 31.17
C ALA A 526 -21.35 2.18 30.34
N GLU A 527 -21.61 3.47 30.46
CA GLU A 527 -20.78 4.49 29.79
C GLU A 527 -19.32 4.38 30.21
N SER A 528 -19.04 4.12 31.49
CA SER A 528 -17.69 3.89 32.00
C SER A 528 -16.96 2.74 31.25
N ALA A 529 -17.69 1.66 30.96
CA ALA A 529 -17.13 0.56 30.15
C ALA A 529 -16.81 1.00 28.73
N ILE A 530 -17.68 1.75 28.06
CA ILE A 530 -17.44 2.27 26.72
C ILE A 530 -16.19 3.18 26.71
N ARG A 531 -16.07 4.08 27.67
CA ARG A 531 -14.88 4.92 27.85
C ARG A 531 -13.63 4.07 28.10
N GLY A 532 -13.73 3.04 28.93
CA GLY A 532 -12.65 2.07 29.17
C GLY A 532 -12.25 1.34 27.88
N VAL A 533 -13.20 0.93 27.04
CA VAL A 533 -12.90 0.32 25.74
C VAL A 533 -12.17 1.29 24.82
N ILE A 534 -12.63 2.54 24.75
CA ILE A 534 -12.01 3.58 23.92
C ILE A 534 -10.56 3.83 24.36
N ARG A 535 -10.31 3.95 25.66
CA ARG A 535 -9.03 4.33 26.25
C ARG A 535 -8.00 3.19 26.24
N TYR A 536 -8.43 1.97 26.57
CA TYR A 536 -7.50 0.87 26.87
C TYR A 536 -7.49 -0.23 25.80
N TYR A 537 -8.49 -0.30 24.92
CA TYR A 537 -8.59 -1.38 23.95
C TYR A 537 -8.60 -0.92 22.49
N THR A 538 -8.74 0.39 22.21
CA THR A 538 -8.75 0.95 20.87
C THR A 538 -7.78 2.12 20.72
N ARG A 539 -7.19 2.24 19.52
CA ARG A 539 -6.34 3.37 19.14
C ARG A 539 -6.66 3.69 17.68
N GLU A 540 -7.67 4.52 17.47
CA GLU A 540 -8.17 4.84 16.12
C GLU A 540 -8.86 6.20 16.12
N ALA A 541 -8.86 6.87 14.95
CA ALA A 541 -9.61 8.11 14.75
C ALA A 541 -11.12 7.87 14.64
N GLY A 542 -11.53 6.78 14.00
CA GLY A 542 -12.92 6.38 13.83
C GLY A 542 -13.46 5.49 14.96
N VAL A 543 -14.42 4.63 14.63
CA VAL A 543 -15.11 3.73 15.57
C VAL A 543 -15.10 2.26 15.12
N ARG A 544 -14.25 1.88 14.15
CA ARG A 544 -14.25 0.52 13.58
C ARG A 544 -13.71 -0.53 14.56
N SER A 545 -12.65 -0.20 15.30
CA SER A 545 -12.11 -1.09 16.33
C SER A 545 -13.02 -1.11 17.55
N LEU A 546 -13.61 0.04 17.91
CA LEU A 546 -14.64 0.12 18.95
C LEU A 546 -15.83 -0.81 18.65
N GLU A 547 -16.32 -0.79 17.41
CA GLU A 547 -17.39 -1.69 16.95
C GLU A 547 -16.99 -3.18 17.10
N ARG A 548 -15.73 -3.51 16.75
CA ARG A 548 -15.20 -4.88 16.91
C ARG A 548 -15.12 -5.33 18.37
N GLU A 549 -14.65 -4.44 19.25
CA GLU A 549 -14.56 -4.76 20.68
C GLU A 549 -15.97 -4.89 21.30
N MET A 550 -16.93 -4.03 20.93
CA MET A 550 -18.35 -4.19 21.31
C MET A 550 -18.92 -5.53 20.83
N SER A 551 -18.63 -5.93 19.59
CA SER A 551 -19.05 -7.24 19.09
C SER A 551 -18.44 -8.40 19.88
N LYS A 552 -17.19 -8.27 20.38
CA LYS A 552 -16.55 -9.28 21.25
C LYS A 552 -17.27 -9.40 22.58
N ILE A 553 -17.66 -8.26 23.19
CA ILE A 553 -18.45 -8.26 24.42
C ILE A 553 -19.76 -9.03 24.20
N CYS A 554 -20.52 -8.66 23.15
CA CYS A 554 -21.76 -9.36 22.79
C CYS A 554 -21.57 -10.87 22.64
N ARG A 555 -20.54 -11.30 21.87
CA ARG A 555 -20.25 -12.72 21.65
C ARG A 555 -19.91 -13.46 22.95
N LYS A 556 -19.13 -12.83 23.85
CA LYS A 556 -18.82 -13.45 25.15
C LYS A 556 -20.04 -13.59 26.03
N VAL A 557 -20.95 -12.60 26.02
CA VAL A 557 -22.22 -12.68 26.74
C VAL A 557 -23.06 -13.82 26.17
N VAL A 558 -23.25 -13.92 24.86
CA VAL A 558 -23.99 -15.05 24.24
C VAL A 558 -23.39 -16.39 24.65
N LYS A 559 -22.04 -16.51 24.56
CA LYS A 559 -21.36 -17.72 25.00
C LYS A 559 -21.67 -18.05 26.49
N GLY A 560 -21.59 -17.06 27.36
CA GLY A 560 -21.86 -17.23 28.79
C GLY A 560 -23.29 -17.66 29.07
N ILE A 561 -24.27 -17.07 28.39
CA ILE A 561 -25.70 -17.45 28.50
C ILE A 561 -25.90 -18.91 28.00
N GLN A 562 -25.34 -19.27 26.84
CA GLN A 562 -25.47 -20.63 26.32
C GLN A 562 -24.80 -21.70 27.19
N LEU A 563 -23.70 -21.35 27.86
CA LEU A 563 -23.00 -22.22 28.81
C LEU A 563 -23.59 -22.14 30.23
N LYS A 564 -24.65 -21.34 30.42
CA LYS A 564 -25.29 -21.10 31.76
C LYS A 564 -24.31 -20.57 32.83
N THR A 565 -23.28 -19.84 32.38
CA THR A 565 -22.32 -19.17 33.27
C THR A 565 -22.82 -17.82 33.75
N TYR A 566 -23.78 -17.21 33.04
CA TYR A 566 -24.47 -15.98 33.43
C TYR A 566 -25.93 -16.27 33.69
N GLU A 567 -26.40 -15.84 34.88
CA GLU A 567 -27.81 -15.88 35.24
C GLU A 567 -28.32 -14.44 35.30
N GLY A 568 -29.25 -14.08 34.40
CA GLY A 568 -29.86 -12.75 34.34
C GLY A 568 -29.09 -11.73 33.46
N LYS A 569 -29.35 -10.43 33.67
CA LYS A 569 -28.78 -9.32 32.90
C LYS A 569 -27.30 -9.12 33.24
N VAL A 570 -26.45 -9.24 32.23
CA VAL A 570 -25.00 -8.98 32.37
C VAL A 570 -24.75 -7.48 32.25
N VAL A 571 -24.17 -6.88 33.30
CA VAL A 571 -23.76 -5.48 33.30
C VAL A 571 -22.25 -5.40 33.12
N VAL A 572 -21.82 -4.73 32.06
CA VAL A 572 -20.41 -4.48 31.76
C VAL A 572 -20.02 -3.11 32.24
N THR A 573 -19.03 -3.04 33.13
CA THR A 573 -18.44 -1.82 33.71
C THR A 573 -16.94 -1.75 33.35
N GLU A 574 -16.27 -0.63 33.68
CA GLU A 574 -14.83 -0.52 33.46
C GLU A 574 -14.04 -1.60 34.22
N ASP A 575 -14.48 -1.96 35.42
CA ASP A 575 -13.78 -2.89 36.31
C ASP A 575 -13.78 -4.33 35.78
N ASN A 576 -14.86 -4.75 35.11
CA ASN A 576 -15.00 -6.12 34.59
C ASN A 576 -14.69 -6.26 33.10
N LEU A 577 -14.20 -5.19 32.46
CA LEU A 577 -13.82 -5.23 31.04
C LEU A 577 -12.78 -6.32 30.70
N ASN A 578 -11.87 -6.59 31.64
CA ASN A 578 -10.84 -7.61 31.46
C ASN A 578 -11.44 -9.01 31.26
N ASP A 579 -12.62 -9.31 31.85
CA ASP A 579 -13.29 -10.60 31.69
C ASP A 579 -13.80 -10.78 30.24
N PHE A 580 -14.15 -9.69 29.56
CA PHE A 580 -14.71 -9.70 28.23
C PHE A 580 -13.64 -9.49 27.13
N LEU A 581 -12.67 -8.60 27.36
CA LEU A 581 -11.72 -8.17 26.33
C LEU A 581 -10.30 -8.65 26.55
N GLY A 582 -9.99 -9.15 27.77
CA GLY A 582 -8.67 -9.57 28.20
C GLY A 582 -7.83 -8.40 28.69
N VAL A 583 -6.51 -8.57 28.72
CA VAL A 583 -5.56 -7.57 29.21
C VAL A 583 -5.68 -6.27 28.42
N ARG A 584 -5.58 -5.14 29.09
CA ARG A 584 -5.52 -3.82 28.49
C ARG A 584 -4.40 -3.75 27.46
N LYS A 585 -4.72 -3.24 26.25
CA LYS A 585 -3.76 -3.18 25.12
C LYS A 585 -2.96 -1.90 25.12
N TYR A 586 -3.55 -0.83 25.64
CA TYR A 586 -2.98 0.50 25.61
C TYR A 586 -3.05 1.12 27.00
N ASP A 587 -2.06 1.95 27.31
CA ASP A 587 -2.08 2.79 28.50
C ASP A 587 -2.65 4.16 28.15
N PHE A 588 -3.61 4.62 28.93
CA PHE A 588 -4.19 5.94 28.79
C PHE A 588 -3.45 6.93 29.69
N GLY A 589 -3.17 8.13 29.18
CA GLY A 589 -2.55 9.18 29.99
C GLY A 589 -1.05 9.00 30.19
N ARG A 590 -0.32 8.63 29.14
CA ARG A 590 1.15 8.49 29.13
C ARG A 590 1.93 9.81 29.21
N ALA A 591 1.30 10.95 29.50
CA ALA A 591 2.08 12.10 29.93
C ALA A 591 2.88 11.66 31.18
N GLU A 592 4.18 11.68 31.08
CA GLU A 592 5.04 11.32 32.20
C GLU A 592 4.71 12.21 33.41
N LYS A 593 4.71 11.64 34.60
CA LYS A 593 4.34 12.36 35.82
C LYS A 593 5.46 13.25 36.36
N LYS A 594 6.65 13.19 35.74
CA LYS A 594 7.84 13.93 36.23
C LYS A 594 8.50 14.66 35.07
N ASN A 595 8.90 15.90 35.34
CA ASN A 595 9.72 16.69 34.43
C ASN A 595 11.08 16.01 34.23
N GLN A 596 11.52 15.91 32.99
CA GLN A 596 12.77 15.22 32.63
C GLN A 596 13.66 16.07 31.75
N VAL A 597 14.98 15.92 31.90
CA VAL A 597 15.96 16.58 31.03
C VAL A 597 16.04 15.84 29.71
N GLY A 598 15.95 16.58 28.63
CA GLY A 598 16.09 16.04 27.25
C GLY A 598 14.87 15.29 26.74
N GLN A 599 13.78 15.21 27.48
CA GLN A 599 12.57 14.54 27.04
C GLN A 599 11.44 15.55 26.80
N VAL A 600 10.85 15.49 25.60
CA VAL A 600 9.78 16.41 25.16
C VAL A 600 8.64 15.62 24.55
N VAL A 601 7.42 16.07 24.76
CA VAL A 601 6.23 15.55 24.10
C VAL A 601 5.91 16.41 22.88
N GLY A 602 6.09 15.87 21.71
CA GLY A 602 5.58 16.41 20.44
C GLY A 602 4.20 15.86 20.10
N LEU A 603 3.55 16.41 19.10
CA LEU A 603 2.28 15.97 18.58
C LEU A 603 2.42 15.53 17.13
N ALA A 604 2.09 14.28 16.86
CA ALA A 604 2.11 13.69 15.54
C ALA A 604 0.69 13.52 14.97
N TRP A 605 0.58 13.58 13.66
CA TRP A 605 -0.60 13.16 12.91
C TRP A 605 -0.31 11.83 12.22
N THR A 606 -1.24 10.90 12.28
CA THR A 606 -1.13 9.58 11.64
C THR A 606 -2.44 9.26 10.90
N GLU A 607 -2.41 8.27 10.03
CA GLU A 607 -3.63 7.80 9.34
C GLU A 607 -4.74 7.32 10.29
N VAL A 608 -4.39 6.96 11.52
CA VAL A 608 -5.34 6.53 12.56
C VAL A 608 -5.73 7.66 13.52
N GLY A 609 -5.26 8.87 13.28
CA GLY A 609 -5.53 10.08 14.07
C GLY A 609 -4.27 10.70 14.66
N GLY A 610 -4.45 11.62 15.62
CA GLY A 610 -3.34 12.24 16.35
C GLY A 610 -2.75 11.31 17.40
N ASP A 611 -1.45 11.48 17.67
CA ASP A 611 -0.71 10.74 18.70
C ASP A 611 0.31 11.60 19.43
N LEU A 612 0.69 11.19 20.64
CA LEU A 612 1.80 11.79 21.37
C LEU A 612 3.11 11.20 20.86
N LEU A 613 4.06 12.07 20.56
CA LEU A 613 5.38 11.72 20.08
C LEU A 613 6.41 12.09 21.15
N THR A 614 6.90 11.12 21.90
CA THR A 614 8.01 11.34 22.81
C THR A 614 9.29 11.52 22.02
N ILE A 615 10.04 12.57 22.31
CA ILE A 615 11.34 12.88 21.73
C ILE A 615 12.36 12.95 22.86
N GLU A 616 13.40 12.19 22.77
CA GLU A 616 14.46 12.12 23.75
C GLU A 616 15.78 12.65 23.16
N ALA A 617 16.48 13.47 23.88
CA ALA A 617 17.81 13.98 23.53
C ALA A 617 18.77 13.79 24.69
N THR A 618 19.96 13.30 24.41
CA THR A 618 21.01 13.13 25.40
C THR A 618 22.33 13.66 24.86
N ALA A 619 23.05 14.44 25.67
CA ALA A 619 24.37 14.97 25.34
C ALA A 619 25.47 14.18 26.05
N MET A 620 26.42 13.66 25.30
CA MET A 620 27.52 12.87 25.80
C MET A 620 28.88 13.44 25.31
N PRO A 621 30.02 13.14 25.97
CA PRO A 621 31.34 13.51 25.46
C PRO A 621 31.56 12.94 24.05
N GLY A 622 32.05 13.76 23.11
CA GLY A 622 32.19 13.34 21.73
C GLY A 622 32.93 14.37 20.86
N LYS A 623 32.63 14.39 19.58
CA LYS A 623 33.27 15.25 18.57
C LYS A 623 32.26 16.21 17.87
N GLY A 624 31.18 16.52 18.53
CA GLY A 624 30.13 17.40 18.00
C GLY A 624 29.21 16.72 16.97
N GLN A 625 29.10 15.39 16.96
CA GLN A 625 28.22 14.67 16.05
C GLN A 625 26.76 14.67 16.55
N ILE A 626 25.83 14.61 15.59
CA ILE A 626 24.42 14.35 15.88
C ILE A 626 24.05 12.93 15.45
N ILE A 627 23.60 12.13 16.42
CA ILE A 627 23.15 10.76 16.21
C ILE A 627 21.60 10.80 16.21
N ARG A 628 20.98 10.14 15.24
CA ARG A 628 19.53 10.11 15.07
C ARG A 628 19.04 8.70 14.97
N THR A 629 18.07 8.32 15.81
CA THR A 629 17.47 6.99 15.81
C THR A 629 15.95 7.06 16.01
N GLY A 630 15.22 5.99 15.66
CA GLY A 630 13.77 5.89 15.81
C GLY A 630 12.99 5.82 14.49
N SER A 631 13.59 5.26 13.42
CA SER A 631 12.96 5.15 12.08
C SER A 631 12.48 6.49 11.52
N LEU A 632 13.36 7.51 11.58
CA LEU A 632 13.07 8.84 11.09
C LEU A 632 13.19 8.90 9.57
N GLY A 633 12.16 9.44 8.90
CA GLY A 633 12.19 9.80 7.49
C GLY A 633 13.11 11.01 7.22
N ASP A 634 13.31 11.34 5.95
CA ASP A 634 14.30 12.35 5.57
C ASP A 634 13.90 13.76 6.02
N VAL A 635 12.61 14.12 5.93
CA VAL A 635 12.10 15.42 6.39
C VAL A 635 12.32 15.59 7.90
N MET A 636 12.13 14.54 8.68
CA MET A 636 12.34 14.58 10.11
C MET A 636 13.83 14.67 10.49
N LYS A 637 14.72 14.05 9.70
CA LYS A 637 16.18 14.19 9.85
C LYS A 637 16.63 15.62 9.56
N GLU A 638 16.07 16.26 8.53
CA GLU A 638 16.31 17.66 8.21
C GLU A 638 15.83 18.58 9.34
N SER A 639 14.67 18.28 9.95
CA SER A 639 14.17 19.02 11.10
C SER A 639 15.10 18.98 12.30
N VAL A 640 15.81 17.86 12.55
CA VAL A 640 16.83 17.77 13.59
C VAL A 640 18.04 18.66 13.27
N GLU A 641 18.47 18.73 12.00
CA GLU A 641 19.59 19.60 11.60
C GLU A 641 19.20 21.11 11.69
N ALA A 642 17.99 21.45 11.28
CA ALA A 642 17.46 22.79 11.44
C ALA A 642 17.39 23.20 12.92
N ALA A 643 16.86 22.32 13.77
CA ALA A 643 16.81 22.50 15.22
C ALA A 643 18.20 22.74 15.83
N ARG A 644 19.19 21.91 15.45
CA ARG A 644 20.59 22.09 15.87
C ARG A 644 21.12 23.46 15.49
N THR A 645 20.86 23.88 14.25
CA THR A 645 21.31 25.18 13.75
C THR A 645 20.69 26.33 14.56
N VAL A 646 19.39 26.23 14.85
CA VAL A 646 18.66 27.21 15.68
C VAL A 646 19.23 27.27 17.10
N VAL A 647 19.52 26.12 17.73
CA VAL A 647 20.14 26.09 19.06
C VAL A 647 21.55 26.72 19.03
N ARG A 648 22.35 26.37 18.02
CA ARG A 648 23.71 26.94 17.87
C ARG A 648 23.71 28.45 17.64
N SER A 649 22.78 28.95 16.82
CA SER A 649 22.63 30.40 16.58
C SER A 649 22.22 31.19 17.83
N ARG A 650 21.60 30.51 18.81
CA ARG A 650 21.15 31.08 20.09
C ARG A 650 22.01 30.69 21.28
N ALA A 651 23.15 30.02 21.04
CA ALA A 651 23.98 29.41 22.07
C ALA A 651 24.27 30.37 23.24
N ARG A 652 24.71 31.60 22.96
CA ARG A 652 25.00 32.63 23.98
C ARG A 652 23.80 32.97 24.84
N ARG A 653 22.64 33.17 24.22
CA ARG A 653 21.38 33.46 24.95
C ARG A 653 20.93 32.28 25.81
N LEU A 654 21.23 31.05 25.36
CA LEU A 654 20.88 29.81 26.04
C LEU A 654 21.95 29.37 27.05
N GLY A 655 22.98 30.20 27.32
CA GLY A 655 24.07 29.87 28.25
C GLY A 655 24.97 28.71 27.79
N ILE A 656 24.93 28.34 26.50
CA ILE A 656 25.68 27.23 25.93
C ILE A 656 26.99 27.77 25.34
N LYS A 657 28.13 27.26 25.79
CA LYS A 657 29.44 27.63 25.24
C LYS A 657 29.64 26.97 23.88
N ASP A 658 30.34 27.63 22.96
CA ASP A 658 30.61 27.09 21.62
C ASP A 658 31.36 25.76 21.64
N GLU A 659 32.23 25.58 22.61
CA GLU A 659 32.97 24.33 22.80
C GLU A 659 32.06 23.11 23.02
N VAL A 660 30.84 23.30 23.51
CA VAL A 660 29.89 22.21 23.74
C VAL A 660 29.50 21.56 22.43
N PHE A 661 29.38 22.34 21.36
CA PHE A 661 29.05 21.84 20.03
C PHE A 661 30.18 21.06 19.35
N GLU A 662 31.41 21.22 19.84
CA GLU A 662 32.59 20.54 19.30
C GLU A 662 33.02 19.33 20.14
N LYS A 663 32.74 19.38 21.46
CA LYS A 663 33.21 18.37 22.43
C LYS A 663 32.13 17.44 22.95
N ARG A 664 30.88 17.64 22.53
CA ARG A 664 29.74 16.77 22.88
C ARG A 664 29.00 16.29 21.66
N ASP A 665 28.75 14.99 21.59
CA ASP A 665 27.80 14.38 20.69
C ASP A 665 26.41 14.46 21.29
N VAL A 666 25.39 14.68 20.45
CA VAL A 666 24.01 14.68 20.88
C VAL A 666 23.27 13.56 20.17
N HIS A 667 22.64 12.70 20.93
CA HIS A 667 21.80 11.62 20.40
C HIS A 667 20.34 12.02 20.57
N VAL A 668 19.63 12.13 19.44
CA VAL A 668 18.18 12.33 19.40
C VAL A 668 17.53 11.00 19.05
N HIS A 669 16.64 10.56 19.91
CA HIS A 669 15.90 9.31 19.76
C HIS A 669 14.40 9.59 19.78
N VAL A 670 13.66 8.97 18.87
CA VAL A 670 12.19 8.97 18.91
C VAL A 670 11.73 7.51 19.07
N PRO A 671 11.26 7.12 20.27
CA PRO A 671 10.82 5.76 20.56
C PRO A 671 9.78 5.20 19.58
N ASP A 672 9.47 3.90 19.68
CA ASP A 672 8.64 3.13 18.75
C ASP A 672 9.26 2.99 17.34
N GLY A 673 10.51 2.52 17.28
CA GLY A 673 11.27 2.32 16.03
C GLY A 673 10.62 1.40 14.98
N ALA A 674 9.61 0.63 15.36
CA ALA A 674 8.84 -0.21 14.43
C ALA A 674 7.89 0.61 13.52
N THR A 675 7.59 1.86 13.89
CA THR A 675 6.71 2.76 13.13
C THR A 675 7.55 3.83 12.45
N PRO A 676 7.61 3.90 11.12
CA PRO A 676 8.27 5.00 10.42
C PRO A 676 7.62 6.35 10.77
N LYS A 677 8.46 7.36 11.02
CA LYS A 677 8.03 8.71 11.38
C LYS A 677 8.66 9.71 10.42
N ASP A 678 7.83 10.55 9.82
CA ASP A 678 8.32 11.62 8.93
C ASP A 678 7.43 12.85 9.05
N GLY A 679 8.03 14.02 8.82
CA GLY A 679 7.33 15.29 8.79
C GLY A 679 8.06 16.43 9.52
N PRO A 680 7.81 17.68 9.10
CA PRO A 680 8.53 18.85 9.63
C PRO A 680 8.00 19.35 10.99
N SER A 681 6.79 18.93 11.40
CA SER A 681 6.06 19.48 12.56
C SER A 681 6.66 19.18 13.94
N ALA A 682 7.72 18.39 14.00
CA ALA A 682 8.45 18.07 15.22
C ALA A 682 9.61 19.07 15.51
N GLY A 683 9.87 20.04 14.64
CA GLY A 683 11.00 20.95 14.72
C GLY A 683 11.09 21.73 16.05
N ALA A 684 9.96 22.27 16.52
CA ALA A 684 9.89 22.96 17.81
C ALA A 684 10.23 22.01 18.98
N ALA A 685 9.72 20.79 18.97
CA ALA A 685 9.96 19.80 20.00
C ALA A 685 11.41 19.29 19.98
N MET A 686 11.98 19.07 18.79
CA MET A 686 13.42 18.74 18.62
C MET A 686 14.32 19.84 19.17
N THR A 687 14.02 21.10 18.87
CA THR A 687 14.79 22.25 19.39
C THR A 687 14.72 22.30 20.91
N THR A 688 13.56 22.12 21.50
CA THR A 688 13.35 22.12 22.95
C THR A 688 14.11 20.97 23.62
N ALA A 689 14.06 19.75 23.03
CA ALA A 689 14.80 18.60 23.54
C ALA A 689 16.32 18.82 23.51
N LEU A 690 16.82 19.41 22.42
CA LEU A 690 18.25 19.75 22.28
C LEU A 690 18.68 20.79 23.32
N VAL A 691 17.90 21.86 23.52
CA VAL A 691 18.19 22.90 24.53
C VAL A 691 18.20 22.27 25.91
N SER A 692 17.18 21.51 26.27
CA SER A 692 17.09 20.83 27.55
C SER A 692 18.30 19.90 27.80
N ALA A 693 18.67 19.07 26.83
CA ALA A 693 19.80 18.15 26.94
C ALA A 693 21.15 18.88 27.10
N LEU A 694 21.34 20.03 26.43
CA LEU A 694 22.59 20.78 26.46
C LEU A 694 22.70 21.68 27.68
N THR A 695 21.59 22.19 28.21
CA THR A 695 21.55 23.08 29.39
C THR A 695 21.36 22.31 30.69
N GLY A 696 20.86 21.08 30.64
CA GLY A 696 20.51 20.28 31.82
C GLY A 696 19.22 20.74 32.51
N ILE A 697 18.41 21.61 31.88
CA ILE A 697 17.14 22.10 32.41
C ILE A 697 16.02 21.15 31.99
N ALA A 698 15.23 20.69 32.95
CA ALA A 698 14.13 19.78 32.70
C ALA A 698 12.99 20.43 31.91
N VAL A 699 12.32 19.63 31.08
CA VAL A 699 11.10 20.02 30.37
C VAL A 699 9.88 19.63 31.20
N ARG A 700 8.87 20.46 31.21
CA ARG A 700 7.60 20.19 31.86
C ARG A 700 6.88 19.02 31.22
N ALA A 701 6.49 18.05 32.06
CA ALA A 701 5.82 16.82 31.61
C ALA A 701 4.36 17.03 31.17
N ASP A 702 3.71 18.12 31.60
CA ASP A 702 2.32 18.46 31.29
C ASP A 702 2.18 19.32 30.01
N VAL A 703 3.29 19.53 29.29
CA VAL A 703 3.34 20.39 28.10
C VAL A 703 3.60 19.55 26.85
N ALA A 704 2.86 19.82 25.79
CA ALA A 704 3.16 19.28 24.46
C ALA A 704 3.28 20.42 23.43
N MET A 705 3.93 20.15 22.33
CA MET A 705 4.15 21.14 21.29
C MET A 705 4.11 20.55 19.90
N THR A 706 3.81 21.40 18.92
CA THR A 706 3.91 21.10 17.50
C THR A 706 4.28 22.36 16.74
N GLY A 707 5.10 22.25 15.74
CA GLY A 707 5.53 23.37 14.88
C GLY A 707 6.74 22.99 14.05
N GLU A 708 6.75 23.38 12.81
CA GLU A 708 7.95 23.38 11.98
C GLU A 708 8.86 24.54 12.41
N ILE A 709 10.15 24.37 12.36
CA ILE A 709 11.12 25.37 12.77
C ILE A 709 11.94 25.88 11.58
N THR A 710 11.99 27.18 11.40
CA THR A 710 12.89 27.83 10.44
C THR A 710 14.27 28.04 11.06
N LEU A 711 15.30 28.24 10.23
CA LEU A 711 16.67 28.54 10.72
C LEU A 711 16.76 29.83 11.56
N ARG A 712 15.76 30.73 11.42
CA ARG A 712 15.61 31.94 12.25
C ARG A 712 14.95 31.66 13.59
N GLY A 713 14.42 30.45 13.80
CA GLY A 713 13.68 30.08 15.00
C GLY A 713 12.22 30.49 14.99
N GLU A 714 11.66 30.81 13.85
CA GLU A 714 10.22 31.04 13.68
C GLU A 714 9.52 29.69 13.62
N VAL A 715 8.39 29.59 14.30
CA VAL A 715 7.55 28.38 14.36
C VAL A 715 6.43 28.54 13.34
N THR A 716 6.47 27.76 12.28
CA THR A 716 5.55 27.87 11.13
C THR A 716 4.40 26.86 11.21
N ALA A 717 3.36 27.11 10.41
CA ALA A 717 2.11 26.38 10.39
C ALA A 717 2.28 24.87 10.12
N ILE A 718 1.38 24.09 10.71
CA ILE A 718 1.35 22.61 10.57
C ILE A 718 -0.02 22.12 10.12
N GLY A 719 -0.08 20.92 9.60
CA GLY A 719 -1.33 20.24 9.31
C GLY A 719 -1.83 19.38 10.47
N GLY A 720 -3.14 19.04 10.42
CA GLY A 720 -3.76 18.10 11.37
C GLY A 720 -3.87 18.60 12.81
N LEU A 721 -4.08 19.90 13.01
CA LEU A 721 -4.15 20.51 14.34
C LEU A 721 -5.25 19.87 15.20
N LYS A 722 -6.44 19.60 14.62
CA LYS A 722 -7.56 18.99 15.35
C LYS A 722 -7.17 17.64 15.96
N GLU A 723 -6.61 16.76 15.14
CA GLU A 723 -6.18 15.42 15.57
C GLU A 723 -5.09 15.50 16.63
N LYS A 724 -4.16 16.43 16.49
CA LYS A 724 -3.07 16.65 17.44
C LYS A 724 -3.57 17.12 18.79
N LEU A 725 -4.51 18.07 18.84
CA LEU A 725 -5.10 18.56 20.09
C LEU A 725 -5.96 17.48 20.75
N LEU A 726 -6.69 16.69 19.97
CA LEU A 726 -7.42 15.52 20.48
C LEU A 726 -6.48 14.47 21.11
N ALA A 727 -5.29 14.28 20.53
CA ALA A 727 -4.28 13.39 21.08
C ALA A 727 -3.69 13.94 22.39
N ALA A 728 -3.39 15.24 22.44
CA ALA A 728 -2.90 15.91 23.65
C ALA A 728 -3.93 15.79 24.78
N HIS A 729 -5.18 16.06 24.50
CA HIS A 729 -6.28 15.93 25.46
C HIS A 729 -6.41 14.49 25.98
N ARG A 730 -6.42 13.48 25.08
CA ARG A 730 -6.44 12.06 25.46
C ARG A 730 -5.22 11.64 26.28
N GLY A 731 -4.05 12.21 25.98
CA GLY A 731 -2.80 11.94 26.67
C GLY A 731 -2.68 12.57 28.05
N GLY A 732 -3.64 13.41 28.46
CA GLY A 732 -3.62 14.09 29.77
C GLY A 732 -2.68 15.31 29.80
N ILE A 733 -2.28 15.84 28.66
CA ILE A 733 -1.52 17.10 28.52
C ILE A 733 -2.41 18.25 28.98
N LYS A 734 -1.84 19.24 29.65
CA LYS A 734 -2.54 20.45 30.12
C LYS A 734 -2.31 21.64 29.20
N THR A 735 -1.06 21.87 28.82
CA THR A 735 -0.66 23.00 27.99
C THR A 735 -0.17 22.56 26.63
N VAL A 736 -0.69 23.11 25.55
CA VAL A 736 -0.27 22.78 24.18
C VAL A 736 0.18 24.05 23.47
N MET A 737 1.39 24.03 22.95
CA MET A 737 1.92 25.10 22.11
C MET A 737 1.68 24.79 20.64
N ILE A 738 1.09 25.76 19.95
CA ILE A 738 0.75 25.67 18.53
C ILE A 738 1.34 26.88 17.77
N PRO A 739 1.63 26.75 16.47
CA PRO A 739 2.03 27.92 15.69
C PRO A 739 0.94 29.01 15.66
N GLU A 740 1.32 30.27 15.68
CA GLU A 740 0.39 31.40 15.62
C GLU A 740 -0.50 31.35 14.38
N ASP A 741 0.05 30.93 13.24
CA ASP A 741 -0.68 30.79 11.97
C ASP A 741 -1.81 29.72 12.02
N ASN A 742 -1.77 28.81 12.98
CA ASN A 742 -2.80 27.78 13.18
C ASN A 742 -3.93 28.22 14.13
N VAL A 743 -3.92 29.45 14.64
CA VAL A 743 -5.01 29.96 15.50
C VAL A 743 -6.35 29.94 14.75
N LYS A 744 -6.33 30.17 13.44
CA LYS A 744 -7.52 30.07 12.58
C LYS A 744 -8.16 28.68 12.60
N ASP A 745 -7.36 27.63 12.78
CA ASP A 745 -7.81 26.24 12.75
C ASP A 745 -8.49 25.84 14.07
N LEU A 746 -8.40 26.67 15.13
CA LEU A 746 -9.08 26.46 16.40
C LEU A 746 -10.61 26.52 16.28
N GLN A 747 -11.13 27.08 15.19
CA GLN A 747 -12.58 27.07 14.92
C GLN A 747 -13.13 25.66 14.73
N ASP A 748 -12.27 24.72 14.30
CA ASP A 748 -12.63 23.34 14.03
C ASP A 748 -12.51 22.42 15.27
N ILE A 749 -12.03 22.97 16.38
CA ILE A 749 -11.82 22.23 17.62
C ILE A 749 -13.08 22.30 18.49
N PRO A 750 -13.58 21.15 18.99
CA PRO A 750 -14.72 21.12 19.91
C PRO A 750 -14.46 21.95 21.18
N GLU A 751 -15.49 22.64 21.65
CA GLU A 751 -15.39 23.53 22.81
C GLU A 751 -14.98 22.81 24.09
N ASN A 752 -15.44 21.57 24.30
CA ASN A 752 -15.05 20.75 25.44
C ASN A 752 -13.53 20.45 25.48
N VAL A 753 -12.88 20.34 24.33
CA VAL A 753 -11.43 20.15 24.25
C VAL A 753 -10.69 21.48 24.47
N LYS A 754 -11.16 22.57 23.86
CA LYS A 754 -10.59 23.92 24.08
C LYS A 754 -10.61 24.35 25.53
N ASN A 755 -11.70 24.03 26.24
CA ASN A 755 -11.88 24.41 27.65
C ASN A 755 -11.02 23.57 28.62
N GLN A 756 -10.50 22.42 28.18
CA GLN A 756 -9.68 21.52 29.01
C GLN A 756 -8.19 21.62 28.70
N LEU A 757 -7.82 22.30 27.63
CA LEU A 757 -6.43 22.52 27.22
C LEU A 757 -6.09 24.00 27.28
N GLU A 758 -4.98 24.34 27.93
CA GLU A 758 -4.35 25.65 27.76
C GLU A 758 -3.62 25.69 26.42
N ILE A 759 -4.20 26.33 25.42
CA ILE A 759 -3.62 26.43 24.08
C ILE A 759 -2.84 27.74 23.98
N VAL A 760 -1.53 27.63 23.78
CA VAL A 760 -0.60 28.77 23.73
C VAL A 760 -0.12 28.95 22.27
N PRO A 761 -0.60 30.00 21.57
CA PRO A 761 -0.04 30.34 20.25
C PRO A 761 1.39 30.85 20.39
N VAL A 762 2.29 30.38 19.53
CA VAL A 762 3.70 30.75 19.54
C VAL A 762 4.17 31.07 18.12
N ARG A 763 4.92 32.14 17.99
CA ARG A 763 5.57 32.54 16.74
C ARG A 763 7.06 32.21 16.73
N TRP A 764 7.72 32.32 17.89
CA TRP A 764 9.15 32.13 18.03
C TRP A 764 9.48 31.02 19.00
N ILE A 765 10.55 30.32 18.73
CA ILE A 765 11.04 29.22 19.57
C ILE A 765 11.39 29.69 20.99
N ASP A 766 11.81 30.95 21.13
CA ASP A 766 12.12 31.53 22.42
C ASP A 766 10.89 31.47 23.37
N ARG A 767 9.70 31.73 22.84
CA ARG A 767 8.44 31.60 23.60
C ARG A 767 8.10 30.16 23.93
N VAL A 768 8.43 29.21 23.03
CA VAL A 768 8.26 27.79 23.26
C VAL A 768 9.13 27.36 24.46
N LEU A 769 10.39 27.77 24.49
CA LEU A 769 11.31 27.45 25.59
C LEU A 769 10.88 28.03 26.94
N GLU A 770 10.36 29.27 26.96
CA GLU A 770 9.82 29.91 28.17
C GLU A 770 8.67 29.12 28.82
N VAL A 771 7.80 28.51 28.01
CA VAL A 771 6.64 27.75 28.49
C VAL A 771 7.03 26.31 28.82
N ALA A 772 7.92 25.71 28.01
CA ALA A 772 8.24 24.29 28.10
C ALA A 772 9.30 23.95 29.16
N LEU A 773 10.28 24.81 29.40
CA LEU A 773 11.33 24.56 30.38
C LEU A 773 10.90 24.95 31.80
N GLU A 774 11.40 24.25 32.81
CA GLU A 774 11.17 24.63 34.22
C GLU A 774 11.72 26.00 34.56
N SER A 775 12.83 26.37 33.92
CA SER A 775 13.45 27.71 34.04
C SER A 775 14.18 28.07 32.76
N MET A 776 14.26 29.33 32.45
CA MET A 776 15.03 29.78 31.29
C MET A 776 16.55 29.67 31.58
N PRO A 777 17.34 29.23 30.58
CA PRO A 777 18.80 29.24 30.71
C PRO A 777 19.33 30.66 30.96
N VAL A 778 20.37 30.77 31.81
CA VAL A 778 21.02 32.06 32.05
C VAL A 778 21.98 32.36 30.87
N PRO A 779 21.80 33.49 30.17
CA PRO A 779 22.70 33.85 29.06
C PRO A 779 24.17 33.97 29.49
N LEU A 780 25.05 33.64 28.58
CA LEU A 780 26.48 33.90 28.79
C LEU A 780 26.69 35.42 28.81
N PRO A 781 27.61 35.94 29.69
CA PRO A 781 27.98 37.34 29.67
C PRO A 781 28.53 37.72 28.28
N ASP A 782 28.19 38.95 27.83
CA ASP A 782 28.79 39.48 26.62
C ASP A 782 30.32 39.48 26.79
N GLU A 783 31.05 38.85 25.90
CA GLU A 783 32.49 39.05 25.84
C GLU A 783 32.71 40.53 25.51
N GLU A 784 33.34 41.25 26.43
CA GLU A 784 33.85 42.56 26.12
C GLU A 784 34.69 42.42 24.84
N ALA A 785 34.31 43.12 23.79
CA ALA A 785 35.11 43.11 22.56
C ALA A 785 36.54 43.39 22.93
N PRO A 786 37.52 42.59 22.50
CA PRO A 786 38.91 42.84 22.85
C PRO A 786 39.25 44.26 22.46
N VAL A 787 39.49 45.08 23.45
CA VAL A 787 39.92 46.48 23.25
C VAL A 787 41.11 46.40 22.28
N ALA A 788 40.93 46.86 21.08
CA ALA A 788 41.97 46.89 20.07
C ALA A 788 43.17 47.61 20.67
N ALA A 789 44.22 46.85 20.94
CA ALA A 789 45.46 47.38 21.41
C ALA A 789 45.92 48.44 20.39
N THR A 790 45.89 49.70 20.81
CA THR A 790 46.43 50.82 20.06
C THR A 790 47.89 50.53 19.77
N LYS A 791 48.26 50.25 18.54
CA LYS A 791 49.61 50.20 18.07
C LYS A 791 50.21 51.61 18.21
N PRO A 792 51.46 51.77 18.73
CA PRO A 792 52.14 53.05 18.80
C PRO A 792 52.36 53.61 17.38
N ASP A 793 52.23 54.93 17.29
CA ASP A 793 52.39 55.77 16.08
C ASP A 793 53.65 55.35 15.27
N GLU A 794 53.51 54.82 14.11
CA GLU A 794 54.47 54.79 13.02
C GLU A 794 54.28 56.06 12.16
N LYS A 795 55.32 56.88 12.06
CA LYS A 795 55.41 58.09 11.27
C LYS A 795 55.15 57.83 9.78
N PRO A 796 54.59 58.75 9.07
CA PRO A 796 54.24 58.55 7.65
C PRO A 796 55.45 58.51 6.77
N VAL A 797 55.70 57.44 6.08
CA VAL A 797 56.64 57.33 4.96
C VAL A 797 55.94 57.88 3.70
N VAL A 798 56.54 58.95 3.18
CA VAL A 798 56.16 59.62 1.93
C VAL A 798 56.40 58.66 0.77
N ALA A 799 55.33 58.23 0.07
CA ALA A 799 55.43 57.44 -1.18
C ALA A 799 55.68 58.38 -2.35
N GLN A 800 56.81 58.25 -3.01
CA GLN A 800 57.12 58.86 -4.31
C GLN A 800 56.23 58.22 -5.40
N VAL A 801 55.56 59.05 -6.12
CA VAL A 801 54.81 58.69 -7.34
C VAL A 801 55.81 58.53 -8.49
N VAL A 802 55.80 57.37 -9.15
CA VAL A 802 56.41 57.18 -10.46
C VAL A 802 55.30 56.83 -11.44
N PRO A 803 55.15 57.54 -12.59
CA PRO A 803 54.17 57.31 -13.58
C PRO A 803 54.66 56.30 -14.62
N HIS A 804 53.79 55.31 -14.95
CA HIS A 804 53.68 54.75 -16.31
C HIS A 804 52.33 54.09 -16.48
#